data_ed9e57ec251b32b1f9bb938dc96a37fb
#
_entry.id   ed9e57ec251b32b1f9bb938dc96a37fb
#
_cell.length_a   1.000
_cell.length_b   1.000
_cell.length_c   1.000
_cell.angle_alpha   90.00
_cell.angle_beta   90.00
_cell.angle_gamma   90.00
#
_symmetry.space_group_name_H-M   'P 1'
#
loop_
_entity.id
_entity.type
_entity.pdbx_description
1 polymer ?
#
loop_
_entity_poly.entity_id
_entity_poly.type
_entity_poly.pdbx_seq_one_letter_code
_entity_poly.pdbx_strand_id
1 'polypeptide(L)'
;MIRQVPKIFFTLFMLTILGGCSGDDSTTINIEAPPNNEGGNSGGGDSSGGDSGGDSGGETPAECPEGTTEVSEGLCELPATVDSDLTLTAGVSYLMTDRVTVGNGNGQLETNGDGTLDDGSAVQAVTLTIEAGVEVRGKTGTFANLLITRGSKIMAMGTANAPIVFSSDDDGVDGSGEWGGLIIHGYAPHNECAEGGSYCDIDSEGESGFAGGYDPDDSSGVLRYVVVAEGGYEFSTGNEINGISLVGVGSGTEMDYIQVHGNSDDGIEFYGGNVNLKHGVFTNNNDDSVDWDEGYQGNLQYIIVKQGASKGEAFEMDTEGSSEGFLSKPTLANVTVVAEKVADRADYSLNFKKRSGGFFHNTVVTVSPDSETALTTCVNVDGSGSEGLVGSALVLNNWIQDCASGAGDRGTLANVSGLDNGTINAVAAELDNNFASQASAAVLSSPIDWDAVNGAFSESVADASYLDATSYIGAVNPDGSDVWWAGWTVEGSVGNPTVPEATCPAGTETLDSGRCLLPATVDADLTLNGGVDYLMEGRVTVGNGNDQLETNGDGTLPDGSAVSNVTLTIEAGVNVYGKTGTFANLLITRGSKIMAKGTKSAPIVFSSDDEGLDGSGEWGGLIIHGFAPHNECAEGGSYCDIDSEGESGFAGGYDPDDSSGVLNYVVVAEGGYEFSTGNEINGISLVGVGSGTEMDYIQVHGNSDDGIEFYGGNVNVKHGVFTNNNDDSVDWDEGYQGNLQYIIVKQGASKGEAFEMDTEGSSDGFLSKPTLANVTIINDKVADRATYSLNFKKRSGGFFHNTVVTVADSSETAVDTCINVDGSGSEALVGTALVINNWIQDCGQGAGVHGSLSGANVSFDASTVTETDAALDALLSSQAPEASGLAPLDWSAINGAYAESVADGDYLDATDYIGAVNPDGSDPWWAGWTVSGSL
;
A
#
# COMPACT_ATOMS: atom_id res chain seq x y z
N MET A 1 -10.04 -56.35 -22.21
CA MET A 1 -10.22 -56.93 -23.55
C MET A 1 -9.78 -55.89 -24.57
N ILE A 2 -8.61 -56.07 -25.11
CA ILE A 2 -7.91 -55.22 -26.03
C ILE A 2 -8.71 -54.97 -27.31
N ARG A 3 -8.85 -53.74 -27.76
CA ARG A 3 -9.11 -53.45 -29.19
C ARG A 3 -8.28 -52.22 -29.61
N GLN A 4 -7.24 -52.52 -30.34
CA GLN A 4 -6.52 -51.59 -31.22
C GLN A 4 -7.39 -51.22 -32.42
N VAL A 5 -7.32 -49.99 -32.88
CA VAL A 5 -7.67 -49.56 -34.27
C VAL A 5 -6.68 -48.46 -34.72
N PRO A 6 -6.36 -48.36 -36.01
CA PRO A 6 -5.00 -48.10 -36.47
C PRO A 6 -4.74 -46.67 -36.98
N LYS A 7 -3.44 -46.36 -37.00
CA LYS A 7 -2.85 -45.19 -37.69
C LYS A 7 -3.20 -45.16 -39.16
N ILE A 8 -3.64 -44.03 -39.66
CA ILE A 8 -3.65 -43.69 -41.10
C ILE A 8 -2.72 -42.51 -41.33
N PHE A 9 -1.66 -42.76 -42.04
CA PHE A 9 -0.78 -41.78 -42.69
C PHE A 9 -1.55 -41.04 -43.78
N PHE A 10 -1.42 -39.71 -43.85
CA PHE A 10 -1.59 -38.97 -45.11
C PHE A 10 -0.46 -37.97 -45.33
N THR A 11 0.05 -38.04 -46.54
CA THR A 11 1.28 -37.46 -47.08
C THR A 11 0.99 -36.08 -47.66
N LEU A 12 1.88 -35.18 -47.31
CA LEU A 12 2.39 -33.99 -48.03
C LEU A 12 1.82 -33.66 -49.42
N PHE A 13 1.28 -32.46 -49.60
CA PHE A 13 1.29 -31.78 -50.90
C PHE A 13 1.64 -30.29 -50.71
N MET A 14 2.82 -29.95 -51.22
CA MET A 14 3.32 -28.61 -51.42
C MET A 14 2.63 -27.98 -52.64
N LEU A 15 2.05 -26.80 -52.54
CA LEU A 15 1.77 -25.97 -53.71
C LEU A 15 2.07 -24.49 -53.43
N THR A 16 3.16 -24.03 -54.01
CA THR A 16 3.57 -22.62 -54.12
C THR A 16 2.67 -21.88 -55.10
N ILE A 17 2.09 -20.76 -54.70
CA ILE A 17 1.71 -19.70 -55.63
C ILE A 17 2.15 -18.35 -55.06
N LEU A 18 3.06 -17.67 -55.78
CA LEU A 18 3.44 -16.27 -55.64
C LEU A 18 2.32 -15.37 -56.16
N GLY A 19 2.12 -14.27 -55.43
CA GLY A 19 1.36 -13.14 -55.98
C GLY A 19 1.19 -12.05 -54.91
N GLY A 20 2.04 -11.04 -54.96
CA GLY A 20 2.07 -9.92 -54.00
C GLY A 20 0.99 -8.88 -54.19
N CYS A 21 0.80 -8.08 -53.19
CA CYS A 21 0.77 -6.59 -53.19
C CYS A 21 0.42 -6.07 -51.77
N SER A 22 1.39 -5.50 -51.23
CA SER A 22 1.45 -4.20 -50.49
C SER A 22 0.19 -3.68 -49.81
N GLY A 23 0.31 -3.45 -48.54
CA GLY A 23 -0.51 -2.56 -47.73
C GLY A 23 0.06 -2.53 -46.32
N ASP A 24 0.97 -1.60 -46.07
CA ASP A 24 1.51 -1.25 -44.73
C ASP A 24 0.39 -0.77 -43.86
N ASP A 25 0.40 -1.24 -42.63
CA ASP A 25 0.22 -0.45 -41.40
C ASP A 25 0.51 -1.36 -40.21
N SER A 26 1.79 -1.48 -39.87
CA SER A 26 2.25 -1.91 -38.55
C SER A 26 2.75 -0.67 -37.84
N THR A 27 2.00 -0.15 -36.90
CA THR A 27 2.49 0.81 -35.92
C THR A 27 3.27 0.07 -34.87
N THR A 28 4.56 -0.02 -35.08
CA THR A 28 5.55 -0.35 -34.05
C THR A 28 5.71 0.87 -33.16
N ILE A 29 5.38 0.78 -31.90
CA ILE A 29 5.76 1.75 -30.90
C ILE A 29 7.19 1.42 -30.49
N ASN A 30 8.13 2.26 -30.95
CA ASN A 30 9.50 2.28 -30.49
C ASN A 30 9.54 3.04 -29.16
N ILE A 31 9.96 2.38 -28.11
CA ILE A 31 10.53 3.04 -26.95
C ILE A 31 11.95 3.44 -27.38
N GLU A 32 12.17 4.72 -27.66
CA GLU A 32 13.49 5.26 -28.01
C GLU A 32 14.37 5.32 -26.77
N ALA A 33 15.41 4.52 -26.74
CA ALA A 33 16.58 4.78 -25.92
C ALA A 33 17.28 6.06 -26.42
N PRO A 34 17.86 6.89 -25.52
CA PRO A 34 18.52 8.12 -25.92
C PRO A 34 19.75 7.84 -26.80
N PRO A 35 20.07 8.70 -27.77
CA PRO A 35 21.03 8.42 -28.84
C PRO A 35 22.48 8.43 -28.36
N ASN A 36 23.17 7.32 -28.56
CA ASN A 36 24.64 7.26 -28.55
C ASN A 36 25.23 8.19 -29.60
N ASN A 37 26.00 9.17 -29.18
CA ASN A 37 26.72 10.11 -30.06
C ASN A 37 28.13 9.58 -30.31
N GLU A 38 28.33 8.81 -31.38
CA GLU A 38 29.66 8.53 -31.92
C GLU A 38 30.04 9.61 -32.96
N GLY A 39 31.16 10.23 -32.75
CA GLY A 39 31.70 11.02 -33.85
C GLY A 39 32.96 11.80 -33.60
N GLY A 40 34.13 11.20 -33.78
CA GLY A 40 35.22 11.79 -34.59
C GLY A 40 36.19 12.79 -33.94
N ASN A 41 37.27 12.24 -33.57
CA ASN A 41 38.65 12.69 -33.43
C ASN A 41 39.13 13.82 -34.36
N SER A 42 39.78 14.86 -33.82
CA SER A 42 41.18 15.24 -34.15
C SER A 42 41.61 16.57 -33.52
N GLY A 43 42.73 16.48 -32.77
CA GLY A 43 43.83 17.44 -32.92
C GLY A 43 44.03 18.56 -31.92
N GLY A 44 44.80 18.35 -30.90
CA GLY A 44 45.99 19.13 -30.55
C GLY A 44 45.90 20.51 -29.91
N GLY A 45 46.52 20.65 -28.75
CA GLY A 45 47.13 21.93 -28.31
C GLY A 45 46.94 22.25 -26.84
N ASP A 46 48.05 22.11 -26.11
CA ASP A 46 48.38 22.56 -24.75
C ASP A 46 47.83 23.92 -24.29
N SER A 47 47.35 24.01 -23.04
CA SER A 47 48.07 24.64 -21.89
C SER A 47 47.11 25.02 -20.74
N SER A 48 47.47 24.47 -19.59
CA SER A 48 47.46 25.01 -18.21
C SER A 48 46.26 25.80 -17.67
N GLY A 49 45.65 25.22 -16.61
CA GLY A 49 45.40 25.94 -15.36
C GLY A 49 43.95 26.23 -15.02
N GLY A 50 43.48 25.71 -13.93
CA GLY A 50 42.35 26.25 -13.17
C GLY A 50 41.28 25.20 -12.81
N ASP A 51 41.48 24.66 -11.68
CA ASP A 51 40.59 23.81 -10.91
C ASP A 51 39.23 24.46 -10.63
N SER A 52 38.16 23.80 -10.97
CA SER A 52 36.88 23.83 -10.32
C SER A 52 36.12 22.62 -10.83
N GLY A 53 36.07 21.61 -9.99
CA GLY A 53 35.37 20.37 -10.25
C GLY A 53 33.86 20.63 -10.29
N GLY A 54 33.27 20.36 -11.42
CA GLY A 54 31.88 20.04 -11.57
C GLY A 54 31.87 18.55 -11.88
N ASP A 55 31.55 17.76 -10.90
CA ASP A 55 31.29 16.34 -11.07
C ASP A 55 29.90 16.21 -11.71
N SER A 56 29.85 15.99 -12.99
CA SER A 56 28.65 15.49 -13.64
C SER A 56 28.53 14.03 -13.21
N GLY A 57 27.67 13.76 -12.22
CA GLY A 57 27.25 12.41 -11.84
C GLY A 57 26.70 11.69 -13.07
N GLY A 58 27.46 10.83 -13.67
CA GLY A 58 26.95 9.77 -14.52
C GLY A 58 26.37 8.74 -13.57
N GLU A 59 25.09 8.44 -13.70
CA GLU A 59 24.48 7.29 -13.05
C GLU A 59 25.36 6.08 -13.28
N THR A 60 25.86 5.49 -12.22
CA THR A 60 26.43 4.14 -12.29
C THR A 60 25.24 3.22 -12.54
N PRO A 61 25.28 2.32 -13.58
CA PRO A 61 24.24 1.33 -13.76
C PRO A 61 24.01 0.59 -12.43
N ALA A 62 22.75 0.39 -12.06
CA ALA A 62 22.41 -0.36 -10.84
C ALA A 62 23.09 -1.74 -10.90
N GLU A 63 23.78 -2.12 -9.85
CA GLU A 63 24.48 -3.41 -9.74
C GLU A 63 23.49 -4.49 -9.28
N CYS A 64 23.72 -5.73 -9.69
CA CYS A 64 22.93 -6.87 -9.21
C CYS A 64 23.08 -7.04 -7.70
N PRO A 65 21.98 -7.17 -6.94
CA PRO A 65 22.05 -7.36 -5.50
C PRO A 65 22.77 -8.66 -5.11
N GLU A 66 23.33 -8.70 -3.89
CA GLU A 66 23.98 -9.88 -3.35
C GLU A 66 23.02 -11.08 -3.36
N GLY A 67 23.48 -12.23 -3.82
CA GLY A 67 22.65 -13.43 -3.98
C GLY A 67 22.17 -13.66 -5.41
N THR A 68 22.28 -12.67 -6.30
CA THR A 68 21.97 -12.79 -7.74
C THR A 68 23.23 -12.80 -8.59
N THR A 69 23.13 -13.14 -9.86
CA THR A 69 24.30 -13.22 -10.78
C THR A 69 24.07 -12.35 -12.00
N GLU A 70 24.95 -11.38 -12.25
CA GLU A 70 24.87 -10.56 -13.47
C GLU A 70 25.04 -11.42 -14.74
N VAL A 71 24.05 -11.38 -15.63
CA VAL A 71 24.05 -12.04 -16.94
C VAL A 71 24.47 -11.07 -18.03
N SER A 72 24.00 -9.84 -17.97
CA SER A 72 24.36 -8.71 -18.82
C SER A 72 24.08 -7.42 -18.06
N GLU A 73 24.59 -6.30 -18.56
CA GLU A 73 24.29 -4.98 -17.98
C GLU A 73 22.78 -4.80 -17.78
N GLY A 74 22.33 -4.57 -16.54
CA GLY A 74 20.93 -4.38 -16.18
C GLY A 74 20.08 -5.68 -16.10
N LEU A 75 20.67 -6.87 -16.21
CA LEU A 75 19.96 -8.14 -16.07
C LEU A 75 20.66 -9.09 -15.09
N CYS A 76 19.97 -9.47 -14.03
CA CYS A 76 20.44 -10.33 -12.95
C CYS A 76 19.72 -11.68 -12.96
N GLU A 77 20.41 -12.80 -12.95
CA GLU A 77 19.82 -14.13 -12.82
C GLU A 77 19.57 -14.47 -11.34
N LEU A 78 18.36 -14.89 -11.02
CA LEU A 78 17.98 -15.34 -9.68
C LEU A 78 18.57 -16.73 -9.39
N PRO A 79 18.97 -17.01 -8.14
CA PRO A 79 19.42 -18.34 -7.74
C PRO A 79 18.23 -19.33 -7.78
N ALA A 80 18.50 -20.61 -8.04
CA ALA A 80 17.46 -21.65 -8.00
C ALA A 80 16.82 -21.81 -6.60
N THR A 81 17.48 -21.39 -5.55
CA THR A 81 16.95 -21.37 -4.18
C THR A 81 17.38 -20.09 -3.48
N VAL A 82 16.41 -19.38 -2.93
CA VAL A 82 16.60 -18.23 -2.04
C VAL A 82 16.44 -18.77 -0.62
N ASP A 83 17.54 -18.87 0.12
CA ASP A 83 17.62 -19.46 1.47
C ASP A 83 17.91 -18.41 2.57
N SER A 84 17.92 -17.14 2.21
CA SER A 84 18.02 -15.96 3.07
C SER A 84 17.29 -14.81 2.43
N ASP A 85 16.89 -13.82 3.21
CA ASP A 85 16.17 -12.65 2.72
C ASP A 85 16.89 -12.02 1.55
N LEU A 86 16.12 -11.70 0.49
CA LEU A 86 16.63 -11.14 -0.75
C LEU A 86 15.73 -9.99 -1.21
N THR A 87 16.36 -8.87 -1.56
CA THR A 87 15.66 -7.74 -2.15
C THR A 87 16.00 -7.61 -3.63
N LEU A 88 14.98 -7.56 -4.48
CA LEU A 88 15.08 -7.25 -5.90
C LEU A 88 14.89 -5.76 -6.06
N THR A 89 15.99 -5.04 -6.35
CA THR A 89 16.01 -3.57 -6.42
C THR A 89 15.59 -3.07 -7.80
N ALA A 90 14.96 -1.91 -7.84
CA ALA A 90 14.60 -1.23 -9.08
C ALA A 90 15.84 -0.84 -9.93
N GLY A 91 15.62 -0.59 -11.21
CA GLY A 91 16.68 -0.20 -12.16
C GLY A 91 17.44 -1.36 -12.79
N VAL A 92 17.17 -2.60 -12.40
CA VAL A 92 17.62 -3.83 -13.07
C VAL A 92 16.44 -4.79 -13.26
N SER A 93 16.50 -5.64 -14.28
CA SER A 93 15.54 -6.73 -14.50
C SER A 93 16.11 -8.06 -14.00
N TYR A 94 15.23 -9.00 -13.64
CA TYR A 94 15.63 -10.29 -13.11
C TYR A 94 15.20 -11.44 -14.03
N LEU A 95 16.04 -12.46 -14.15
CA LEU A 95 15.81 -13.64 -14.99
C LEU A 95 15.73 -14.91 -14.14
N MET A 96 14.66 -15.66 -14.32
CA MET A 96 14.49 -17.05 -13.87
C MET A 96 14.74 -17.99 -15.05
N THR A 97 15.76 -18.82 -14.99
CA THR A 97 16.08 -19.82 -16.06
C THR A 97 15.41 -21.16 -15.80
N ASP A 98 14.94 -21.41 -14.58
CA ASP A 98 14.22 -22.58 -14.10
C ASP A 98 13.38 -22.15 -12.87
N ARG A 99 12.80 -23.08 -12.10
CA ARG A 99 12.13 -22.76 -10.85
C ARG A 99 13.06 -22.03 -9.88
N VAL A 100 12.59 -20.92 -9.33
CA VAL A 100 13.18 -20.24 -8.18
C VAL A 100 12.33 -20.56 -6.94
N THR A 101 12.93 -21.18 -5.94
CA THR A 101 12.25 -21.59 -4.70
C THR A 101 12.69 -20.71 -3.54
N VAL A 102 11.76 -20.02 -2.89
CA VAL A 102 12.00 -19.18 -1.72
C VAL A 102 11.70 -19.98 -0.45
N GLY A 103 12.72 -20.20 0.37
CA GLY A 103 12.66 -21.04 1.56
C GLY A 103 12.66 -22.55 1.27
N ASN A 104 12.22 -23.33 2.25
CA ASN A 104 12.23 -24.79 2.18
C ASN A 104 10.92 -25.46 2.65
N GLY A 105 9.85 -24.67 2.89
CA GLY A 105 8.61 -25.14 3.49
C GLY A 105 7.73 -26.03 2.60
N ASN A 106 8.18 -26.34 1.37
CA ASN A 106 7.49 -27.25 0.47
C ASN A 106 7.82 -28.75 0.70
N GLY A 107 8.55 -29.09 1.74
CA GLY A 107 8.73 -30.46 2.20
C GLY A 107 7.57 -30.96 3.06
N GLN A 108 7.52 -32.27 3.36
CA GLN A 108 6.48 -32.86 4.21
C GLN A 108 6.69 -32.53 5.70
N LEU A 109 5.64 -32.07 6.37
CA LEU A 109 5.63 -31.78 7.81
C LEU A 109 4.93 -32.88 8.65
N GLU A 110 3.98 -33.59 8.08
CA GLU A 110 3.22 -34.63 8.79
C GLU A 110 4.09 -35.84 9.15
N THR A 111 5.11 -36.13 8.35
CA THR A 111 5.92 -37.36 8.49
C THR A 111 6.59 -37.47 9.86
N ASN A 112 7.16 -36.38 10.39
CA ASN A 112 7.81 -36.36 11.70
C ASN A 112 6.81 -36.08 12.85
N GLY A 113 5.65 -35.44 12.55
CA GLY A 113 4.61 -35.14 13.52
C GLY A 113 4.96 -34.06 14.54
N ASP A 114 6.04 -33.32 14.32
CA ASP A 114 6.54 -32.24 15.17
C ASP A 114 6.78 -30.90 14.41
N GLY A 115 6.34 -30.84 13.14
CA GLY A 115 6.48 -29.64 12.29
C GLY A 115 7.86 -29.44 11.69
N THR A 116 8.74 -30.44 11.80
CA THR A 116 10.01 -30.45 11.05
C THR A 116 9.86 -31.19 9.72
N LEU A 117 10.69 -30.80 8.75
CA LEU A 117 10.80 -31.47 7.45
C LEU A 117 11.32 -32.91 7.60
N ASP A 118 11.18 -33.73 6.56
CA ASP A 118 11.60 -35.14 6.54
C ASP A 118 13.07 -35.36 6.94
N ASP A 119 13.95 -34.39 6.65
CA ASP A 119 15.35 -34.44 7.03
C ASP A 119 15.60 -33.99 8.46
N GLY A 120 14.57 -33.58 9.20
CA GLY A 120 14.63 -33.10 10.59
C GLY A 120 14.99 -31.61 10.71
N SER A 121 15.10 -30.88 9.61
CA SER A 121 15.28 -29.42 9.65
C SER A 121 13.98 -28.69 9.96
N ALA A 122 14.08 -27.49 10.52
CA ALA A 122 12.94 -26.58 10.65
C ALA A 122 12.59 -25.94 9.29
N VAL A 123 11.35 -25.53 9.12
CA VAL A 123 10.94 -24.64 8.04
C VAL A 123 11.67 -23.31 8.22
N GLN A 124 12.28 -22.81 7.15
CA GLN A 124 12.97 -21.53 7.13
C GLN A 124 11.96 -20.43 6.75
N ALA A 125 11.92 -19.38 7.52
CA ALA A 125 11.24 -18.14 7.16
C ALA A 125 12.20 -17.28 6.31
N VAL A 126 11.87 -17.08 5.04
CA VAL A 126 12.66 -16.29 4.09
C VAL A 126 11.75 -15.27 3.43
N THR A 127 12.18 -14.02 3.34
CA THR A 127 11.45 -12.96 2.68
C THR A 127 12.10 -12.59 1.35
N LEU A 128 11.31 -12.66 0.27
CA LEU A 128 11.65 -12.08 -1.02
C LEU A 128 10.96 -10.73 -1.14
N THR A 129 11.72 -9.64 -1.09
CA THR A 129 11.21 -8.29 -1.30
C THR A 129 11.43 -7.88 -2.75
N ILE A 130 10.40 -7.28 -3.39
CA ILE A 130 10.46 -6.82 -4.78
C ILE A 130 10.02 -5.35 -4.78
N GLU A 131 10.94 -4.46 -5.16
CA GLU A 131 10.67 -3.03 -5.22
C GLU A 131 9.73 -2.66 -6.38
N ALA A 132 9.07 -1.51 -6.26
CA ALA A 132 8.16 -1.00 -7.29
C ALA A 132 8.88 -0.82 -8.64
N GLY A 133 8.22 -1.21 -9.73
CA GLY A 133 8.75 -1.11 -11.10
C GLY A 133 9.76 -2.20 -11.50
N VAL A 134 9.98 -3.20 -10.65
CA VAL A 134 10.85 -4.33 -10.96
C VAL A 134 10.19 -5.26 -11.98
N GLU A 135 10.96 -5.71 -12.97
CA GLU A 135 10.58 -6.76 -13.92
C GLU A 135 11.28 -8.08 -13.57
N VAL A 136 10.50 -9.15 -13.39
CA VAL A 136 10.98 -10.51 -13.19
C VAL A 136 10.57 -11.37 -14.37
N ARG A 137 11.55 -11.88 -15.11
CA ARG A 137 11.32 -12.58 -16.38
C ARG A 137 11.56 -14.09 -16.25
N GLY A 138 10.59 -14.89 -16.65
CA GLY A 138 10.75 -16.32 -16.83
C GLY A 138 11.35 -16.63 -18.20
N LYS A 139 12.29 -17.55 -18.28
CA LYS A 139 12.91 -17.98 -19.56
C LYS A 139 11.86 -18.57 -20.50
N THR A 140 11.65 -17.93 -21.64
CA THR A 140 10.66 -18.34 -22.66
C THR A 140 10.84 -19.80 -23.11
N GLY A 141 9.73 -20.53 -23.16
CA GLY A 141 9.70 -21.94 -23.55
C GLY A 141 10.27 -22.89 -22.51
N THR A 142 10.33 -22.49 -21.25
CA THR A 142 10.78 -23.31 -20.12
C THR A 142 9.76 -23.32 -18.98
N PHE A 143 9.99 -24.24 -18.04
CA PHE A 143 9.24 -24.38 -16.80
C PHE A 143 9.64 -23.34 -15.72
N ALA A 144 10.32 -22.27 -16.07
CA ALA A 144 10.69 -21.23 -15.11
C ALA A 144 9.46 -20.73 -14.35
N ASN A 145 9.49 -20.75 -13.03
CA ASN A 145 8.41 -20.27 -12.16
C ASN A 145 8.97 -19.81 -10.81
N LEU A 146 8.21 -18.98 -10.11
CA LEU A 146 8.56 -18.54 -8.76
C LEU A 146 7.68 -19.28 -7.74
N LEU A 147 8.32 -19.99 -6.81
CA LEU A 147 7.66 -20.72 -5.73
C LEU A 147 7.99 -20.08 -4.38
N ILE A 148 6.98 -19.57 -3.70
CA ILE A 148 7.05 -19.13 -2.31
C ILE A 148 6.57 -20.30 -1.44
N THR A 149 7.43 -20.84 -0.59
CA THR A 149 7.11 -22.01 0.24
C THR A 149 6.46 -21.60 1.56
N ARG A 150 5.77 -22.55 2.22
CA ARG A 150 5.18 -22.32 3.55
C ARG A 150 6.17 -21.66 4.52
N GLY A 151 5.72 -20.64 5.27
CA GLY A 151 6.54 -19.91 6.24
C GLY A 151 7.47 -18.87 5.64
N SER A 152 7.63 -18.83 4.30
CA SER A 152 8.32 -17.76 3.59
C SER A 152 7.33 -16.73 3.07
N LYS A 153 7.82 -15.55 2.70
CA LYS A 153 6.98 -14.41 2.29
C LYS A 153 7.48 -13.79 0.99
N ILE A 154 6.52 -13.30 0.19
CA ILE A 154 6.77 -12.37 -0.91
C ILE A 154 6.26 -10.99 -0.53
N MET A 155 7.11 -9.97 -0.64
CA MET A 155 6.77 -8.57 -0.41
C MET A 155 6.90 -7.82 -1.74
N ALA A 156 5.89 -7.99 -2.62
CA ALA A 156 5.85 -7.39 -3.95
C ALA A 156 4.93 -6.17 -3.91
N MET A 157 5.49 -5.01 -3.59
CA MET A 157 4.74 -3.77 -3.37
C MET A 157 5.01 -2.77 -4.49
N GLY A 158 4.37 -2.99 -5.65
CA GLY A 158 4.35 -2.03 -6.76
C GLY A 158 3.45 -0.83 -6.47
N THR A 159 3.41 0.09 -7.43
CA THR A 159 2.50 1.25 -7.44
C THR A 159 1.80 1.36 -8.79
N ALA A 160 0.76 2.19 -8.88
CA ALA A 160 0.06 2.39 -10.16
C ALA A 160 0.98 2.92 -11.28
N ASN A 161 2.00 3.73 -10.93
CA ASN A 161 2.96 4.27 -11.89
C ASN A 161 4.20 3.38 -12.09
N ALA A 162 4.43 2.42 -11.20
CA ALA A 162 5.56 1.51 -11.23
C ALA A 162 5.10 0.10 -10.78
N PRO A 163 4.24 -0.60 -11.55
CA PRO A 163 3.82 -1.95 -11.23
C PRO A 163 5.00 -2.93 -11.28
N ILE A 164 4.91 -3.99 -10.51
CA ILE A 164 5.84 -5.12 -10.61
C ILE A 164 5.31 -6.06 -11.68
N VAL A 165 6.17 -6.43 -12.64
CA VAL A 165 5.77 -7.24 -13.78
C VAL A 165 6.52 -8.57 -13.80
N PHE A 166 5.77 -9.66 -13.82
CA PHE A 166 6.26 -11.01 -14.12
C PHE A 166 5.81 -11.38 -15.52
N SER A 167 6.75 -11.68 -16.43
CA SER A 167 6.46 -12.06 -17.82
C SER A 167 7.51 -13.02 -18.38
N SER A 168 7.42 -13.36 -19.66
CA SER A 168 8.47 -14.09 -20.36
C SER A 168 9.71 -13.21 -20.64
N ASP A 169 10.84 -13.82 -21.04
CA ASP A 169 12.07 -13.09 -21.39
C ASP A 169 12.18 -12.72 -22.88
N ASP A 170 11.13 -12.87 -23.65
CA ASP A 170 11.08 -12.39 -25.03
C ASP A 170 10.57 -10.95 -25.17
N ASP A 171 10.37 -10.48 -26.38
CA ASP A 171 10.00 -9.08 -26.63
C ASP A 171 8.46 -8.92 -26.61
N GLY A 172 7.95 -8.17 -25.67
CA GLY A 172 6.54 -7.79 -25.59
C GLY A 172 5.78 -8.51 -24.47
N VAL A 173 4.47 -8.32 -24.44
CA VAL A 173 3.50 -9.03 -23.58
C VAL A 173 2.36 -9.46 -24.49
N ASP A 174 2.62 -10.44 -25.37
CA ASP A 174 1.67 -10.86 -26.41
C ASP A 174 1.55 -12.38 -26.55
N GLY A 175 2.23 -13.13 -25.67
CA GLY A 175 2.28 -14.59 -25.64
C GLY A 175 1.30 -15.25 -24.67
N SER A 176 1.48 -16.56 -24.52
CA SER A 176 0.72 -17.44 -23.62
C SER A 176 1.44 -18.77 -23.48
N GLY A 177 1.57 -19.30 -22.27
CA GLY A 177 2.27 -20.56 -22.02
C GLY A 177 3.78 -20.49 -22.21
N GLU A 178 4.39 -19.35 -22.02
CA GLU A 178 5.80 -19.14 -22.35
C GLU A 178 6.73 -19.42 -21.17
N TRP A 179 6.25 -19.26 -19.95
CA TRP A 179 6.92 -19.60 -18.69
C TRP A 179 5.89 -20.17 -17.71
N GLY A 180 6.32 -20.59 -16.51
CA GLY A 180 5.42 -21.25 -15.58
C GLY A 180 4.38 -20.31 -14.97
N GLY A 181 4.75 -19.47 -14.07
CA GLY A 181 3.82 -18.63 -13.28
C GLY A 181 4.32 -18.45 -11.85
N LEU A 182 3.43 -17.99 -10.97
CA LEU A 182 3.69 -17.75 -9.57
C LEU A 182 2.94 -18.75 -8.70
N ILE A 183 3.63 -19.48 -7.83
CA ILE A 183 3.04 -20.46 -6.91
C ILE A 183 3.30 -20.01 -5.48
N ILE A 184 2.26 -19.93 -4.66
CA ILE A 184 2.37 -19.51 -3.25
C ILE A 184 1.74 -20.58 -2.36
N HIS A 185 2.54 -21.10 -1.43
CA HIS A 185 2.13 -22.06 -0.41
C HIS A 185 1.92 -21.39 0.93
N GLY A 186 0.80 -21.66 1.57
CA GLY A 186 0.47 -21.20 2.91
C GLY A 186 0.13 -22.31 3.88
N TYR A 187 -0.18 -21.92 5.12
CA TYR A 187 -0.61 -22.82 6.21
C TYR A 187 -2.12 -22.80 6.47
N ALA A 188 -2.91 -22.17 5.61
CA ALA A 188 -4.33 -22.06 5.81
C ALA A 188 -5.06 -23.43 5.58
N PRO A 189 -6.30 -23.57 6.11
CA PRO A 189 -7.06 -24.78 5.98
C PRO A 189 -7.39 -25.17 4.54
N HIS A 190 -7.34 -26.47 4.28
CA HIS A 190 -7.64 -27.09 3.00
C HIS A 190 -8.53 -28.30 3.23
N ASN A 191 -9.49 -28.60 2.36
CA ASN A 191 -10.48 -29.65 2.62
C ASN A 191 -9.91 -31.09 2.57
N GLU A 192 -8.73 -31.31 2.07
CA GLU A 192 -8.00 -32.57 2.14
C GLU A 192 -7.25 -32.75 3.47
N CYS A 193 -7.08 -31.70 4.26
CA CYS A 193 -6.44 -31.79 5.56
C CYS A 193 -7.29 -32.63 6.52
N ALA A 194 -6.68 -33.59 7.22
CA ALA A 194 -7.35 -34.46 8.17
C ALA A 194 -7.95 -33.67 9.34
N GLU A 195 -9.24 -33.84 9.64
CA GLU A 195 -9.90 -33.15 10.75
C GLU A 195 -9.16 -33.43 12.07
N GLY A 196 -8.74 -32.37 12.78
CA GLY A 196 -8.04 -32.47 14.07
C GLY A 196 -6.55 -32.84 13.96
N GLY A 197 -5.95 -32.74 12.77
CA GLY A 197 -4.51 -32.85 12.57
C GLY A 197 -3.76 -31.64 13.14
N SER A 198 -2.44 -31.77 13.27
CA SER A 198 -1.54 -30.67 13.67
C SER A 198 -0.79 -30.10 12.48
N TYR A 199 -0.57 -30.92 11.46
CA TYR A 199 0.12 -30.55 10.20
C TYR A 199 -0.67 -31.12 9.04
N CYS A 200 -0.57 -30.47 7.90
CA CYS A 200 -1.20 -30.91 6.67
C CYS A 200 -0.19 -30.81 5.52
N ASP A 201 -0.17 -31.83 4.66
CA ASP A 201 0.66 -31.87 3.47
C ASP A 201 -0.21 -32.14 2.25
N ILE A 202 -0.58 -31.08 1.54
CA ILE A 202 -1.30 -31.15 0.27
C ILE A 202 -0.29 -31.13 -0.85
N ASP A 203 -0.37 -32.09 -1.76
CA ASP A 203 0.47 -32.12 -2.96
C ASP A 203 0.03 -30.99 -3.90
N SER A 204 0.95 -30.10 -4.19
CA SER A 204 0.66 -28.87 -4.91
C SER A 204 0.95 -29.01 -6.40
N GLU A 205 0.29 -28.19 -7.18
CA GLU A 205 0.44 -28.08 -8.63
C GLU A 205 1.91 -27.89 -9.08
N GLY A 206 2.20 -28.22 -10.33
CA GLY A 206 3.49 -28.01 -10.94
C GLY A 206 4.64 -28.78 -10.30
N GLU A 207 4.38 -29.90 -9.60
CA GLU A 207 5.41 -30.63 -8.85
C GLU A 207 6.16 -29.71 -7.87
N SER A 208 5.47 -28.75 -7.24
CA SER A 208 6.09 -27.74 -6.35
C SER A 208 6.28 -28.23 -4.90
N GLY A 209 5.77 -29.41 -4.57
CA GLY A 209 5.86 -30.02 -3.26
C GLY A 209 4.59 -29.81 -2.43
N PHE A 210 4.71 -29.62 -1.14
CA PHE A 210 3.59 -29.63 -0.20
C PHE A 210 3.23 -28.27 0.36
N ALA A 211 1.91 -28.04 0.54
CA ALA A 211 1.35 -26.84 1.13
C ALA A 211 0.23 -27.20 2.15
N GLY A 212 -0.46 -26.20 2.68
CA GLY A 212 -1.60 -26.38 3.57
C GLY A 212 -1.23 -26.49 5.05
N GLY A 213 -2.24 -26.31 5.89
CA GLY A 213 -2.12 -26.30 7.34
C GLY A 213 -3.46 -26.11 8.04
N TYR A 214 -3.46 -25.42 9.18
CA TYR A 214 -4.64 -25.18 10.01
C TYR A 214 -4.72 -23.73 10.50
N ASP A 215 -3.93 -22.83 9.94
CA ASP A 215 -3.88 -21.43 10.33
C ASP A 215 -4.62 -20.57 9.28
N PRO A 216 -5.88 -20.16 9.54
CA PRO A 216 -6.62 -19.33 8.59
C PRO A 216 -6.09 -17.90 8.50
N ASP A 217 -5.30 -17.46 9.49
CA ASP A 217 -4.72 -16.11 9.54
C ASP A 217 -3.26 -16.11 9.00
N ASP A 218 -2.81 -17.23 8.39
CA ASP A 218 -1.49 -17.33 7.77
C ASP A 218 -1.22 -16.22 6.78
N SER A 219 0.04 -15.76 6.75
CA SER A 219 0.49 -14.69 5.84
C SER A 219 1.69 -15.13 5.02
N SER A 220 1.50 -15.25 3.72
CA SER A 220 2.57 -15.46 2.73
C SER A 220 3.12 -14.14 2.17
N GLY A 221 2.70 -12.97 2.70
CA GLY A 221 3.24 -11.66 2.37
C GLY A 221 2.23 -10.69 1.75
N VAL A 222 2.72 -9.81 0.88
CA VAL A 222 1.95 -8.73 0.22
C VAL A 222 2.19 -8.76 -1.29
N LEU A 223 1.14 -8.75 -2.08
CA LEU A 223 1.17 -8.51 -3.53
C LEU A 223 0.29 -7.31 -3.84
N ARG A 224 0.90 -6.24 -4.33
CA ARG A 224 0.18 -5.01 -4.70
C ARG A 224 0.71 -4.43 -6.00
N TYR A 225 -0.19 -4.04 -6.92
CA TYR A 225 0.15 -3.62 -8.28
C TYR A 225 1.11 -4.60 -8.96
N VAL A 226 0.68 -5.86 -9.00
CA VAL A 226 1.44 -6.96 -9.60
C VAL A 226 0.75 -7.43 -10.87
N VAL A 227 1.50 -7.49 -11.95
CA VAL A 227 1.09 -8.04 -13.24
C VAL A 227 1.81 -9.36 -13.45
N VAL A 228 1.06 -10.45 -13.70
CA VAL A 228 1.58 -11.75 -14.12
C VAL A 228 1.07 -12.01 -15.54
N ALA A 229 1.97 -12.14 -16.50
CA ALA A 229 1.60 -12.25 -17.89
C ALA A 229 2.30 -13.41 -18.59
N GLU A 230 1.67 -13.99 -19.66
CA GLU A 230 2.24 -14.98 -20.57
C GLU A 230 2.57 -16.34 -19.95
N GLY A 231 2.10 -16.57 -18.70
CA GLY A 231 2.32 -17.84 -17.98
C GLY A 231 1.57 -19.02 -18.57
N GLY A 232 1.61 -20.16 -17.85
CA GLY A 232 0.86 -21.34 -18.23
C GLY A 232 1.65 -22.37 -19.04
N TYR A 233 2.96 -22.50 -18.82
CA TYR A 233 3.79 -23.46 -19.55
C TYR A 233 3.37 -24.91 -19.31
N GLU A 234 3.02 -25.64 -20.38
CA GLU A 234 2.71 -27.09 -20.33
C GLU A 234 4.00 -27.90 -20.13
N PHE A 235 4.31 -28.29 -18.90
CA PHE A 235 5.50 -29.07 -18.59
C PHE A 235 5.34 -30.58 -18.85
N SER A 236 4.08 -31.06 -18.90
CA SER A 236 3.73 -32.39 -19.37
C SER A 236 2.30 -32.36 -19.92
N THR A 237 1.94 -33.28 -20.79
CA THR A 237 0.64 -33.27 -21.50
C THR A 237 -0.54 -33.11 -20.55
N GLY A 238 -1.21 -31.98 -20.63
CA GLY A 238 -2.36 -31.60 -19.78
C GLY A 238 -1.99 -31.26 -18.34
N ASN A 239 -0.75 -30.88 -18.08
CA ASN A 239 -0.32 -30.27 -16.83
C ASN A 239 0.41 -28.96 -17.17
N GLU A 240 -0.24 -27.89 -16.95
CA GLU A 240 0.20 -26.52 -17.10
C GLU A 240 0.33 -25.90 -15.69
N ILE A 241 0.77 -24.67 -15.56
CA ILE A 241 0.77 -23.94 -14.30
C ILE A 241 -0.13 -22.72 -14.47
N ASN A 242 -0.94 -22.43 -13.50
CA ASN A 242 -1.77 -21.21 -13.52
C ASN A 242 -0.90 -19.95 -13.50
N GLY A 243 -1.47 -18.83 -13.89
CA GLY A 243 -0.77 -17.55 -13.75
C GLY A 243 -0.37 -17.29 -12.28
N ILE A 244 -1.32 -17.50 -11.38
CA ILE A 244 -1.08 -17.51 -9.94
C ILE A 244 -1.79 -18.70 -9.30
N SER A 245 -1.04 -19.60 -8.66
CA SER A 245 -1.56 -20.73 -7.89
C SER A 245 -1.42 -20.45 -6.39
N LEU A 246 -2.52 -20.45 -5.64
CA LEU A 246 -2.57 -20.14 -4.21
C LEU A 246 -3.00 -21.38 -3.42
N VAL A 247 -2.07 -22.08 -2.81
CA VAL A 247 -2.31 -23.38 -2.16
C VAL A 247 -2.32 -23.24 -0.64
N GLY A 248 -3.52 -23.27 -0.04
CA GLY A 248 -3.69 -23.11 1.40
C GLY A 248 -3.20 -21.76 1.91
N VAL A 249 -3.43 -20.68 1.16
CA VAL A 249 -3.01 -19.32 1.54
C VAL A 249 -4.06 -18.66 2.44
N GLY A 250 -3.61 -18.05 3.54
CA GLY A 250 -4.46 -17.49 4.58
C GLY A 250 -4.82 -16.02 4.40
N SER A 251 -5.80 -15.56 5.20
CA SER A 251 -6.32 -14.18 5.15
C SER A 251 -5.34 -13.12 5.61
N GLY A 252 -4.23 -13.51 6.27
CA GLY A 252 -3.14 -12.59 6.60
C GLY A 252 -2.27 -12.20 5.40
N THR A 253 -2.49 -12.84 4.22
CA THR A 253 -1.84 -12.44 2.96
C THR A 253 -2.63 -11.32 2.30
N GLU A 254 -1.97 -10.20 2.00
CA GLU A 254 -2.59 -9.07 1.32
C GLU A 254 -2.45 -9.21 -0.20
N MET A 255 -3.58 -9.15 -0.94
CA MET A 255 -3.59 -9.11 -2.40
C MET A 255 -4.49 -7.99 -2.88
N ASP A 256 -3.88 -7.00 -3.55
CA ASP A 256 -4.60 -5.83 -4.06
C ASP A 256 -3.98 -5.34 -5.37
N TYR A 257 -4.81 -4.94 -6.34
CA TYR A 257 -4.36 -4.54 -7.69
C TYR A 257 -3.52 -5.61 -8.39
N ILE A 258 -4.15 -6.77 -8.65
CA ILE A 258 -3.51 -7.91 -9.29
C ILE A 258 -4.04 -8.07 -10.70
N GLN A 259 -3.17 -8.17 -11.70
CA GLN A 259 -3.55 -8.59 -13.04
C GLN A 259 -2.91 -9.93 -13.40
N VAL A 260 -3.71 -10.83 -14.02
CA VAL A 260 -3.19 -11.96 -14.77
C VAL A 260 -3.63 -11.84 -16.24
N HIS A 261 -2.67 -11.86 -17.14
CA HIS A 261 -2.88 -11.60 -18.56
C HIS A 261 -2.26 -12.69 -19.44
N GLY A 262 -3.05 -13.28 -20.32
CA GLY A 262 -2.54 -14.15 -21.35
C GLY A 262 -2.01 -15.49 -20.85
N ASN A 263 -2.52 -16.02 -19.73
CA ASN A 263 -2.12 -17.34 -19.25
C ASN A 263 -2.67 -18.45 -20.16
N SER A 264 -1.92 -19.56 -20.33
CA SER A 264 -2.37 -20.70 -21.17
C SER A 264 -3.35 -21.61 -20.45
N ASP A 265 -3.21 -21.69 -19.14
CA ASP A 265 -4.10 -22.34 -18.18
C ASP A 265 -4.95 -21.28 -17.48
N ASP A 266 -5.31 -21.48 -16.24
CA ASP A 266 -6.12 -20.51 -15.49
C ASP A 266 -5.37 -19.23 -15.18
N GLY A 267 -6.13 -18.14 -15.05
CA GLY A 267 -5.54 -16.88 -14.61
C GLY A 267 -5.07 -16.98 -13.18
N ILE A 268 -5.97 -17.25 -12.27
CA ILE A 268 -5.69 -17.45 -10.83
C ILE A 268 -6.50 -18.63 -10.32
N GLU A 269 -5.87 -19.49 -9.54
CA GLU A 269 -6.55 -20.61 -8.89
C GLU A 269 -6.27 -20.66 -7.40
N PHE A 270 -7.37 -20.90 -6.63
CA PHE A 270 -7.38 -20.96 -5.18
C PHE A 270 -7.63 -22.41 -4.72
N TYR A 271 -6.59 -23.11 -4.30
CA TYR A 271 -6.63 -24.45 -3.72
C TYR A 271 -6.86 -24.37 -2.20
N GLY A 272 -8.12 -24.34 -1.77
CA GLY A 272 -8.45 -24.13 -0.36
C GLY A 272 -8.00 -22.77 0.18
N GLY A 273 -7.81 -22.68 1.49
CA GLY A 273 -7.45 -21.43 2.16
C GLY A 273 -8.57 -20.39 2.20
N ASN A 274 -8.21 -19.16 2.56
CA ASN A 274 -9.17 -18.06 2.71
C ASN A 274 -8.54 -16.68 2.43
N VAL A 275 -7.51 -16.63 1.59
CA VAL A 275 -6.89 -15.36 1.18
C VAL A 275 -7.93 -14.46 0.50
N ASN A 276 -7.81 -13.16 0.72
CA ASN A 276 -8.70 -12.16 0.16
C ASN A 276 -8.03 -11.41 -1.00
N LEU A 277 -8.82 -10.94 -1.98
CA LEU A 277 -8.34 -10.17 -3.13
C LEU A 277 -9.25 -8.97 -3.39
N LYS A 278 -8.66 -7.78 -3.47
CA LYS A 278 -9.31 -6.59 -4.06
C LYS A 278 -8.66 -6.23 -5.40
N HIS A 279 -9.41 -5.53 -6.26
CA HIS A 279 -8.97 -4.99 -7.55
C HIS A 279 -8.24 -6.03 -8.43
N GLY A 280 -8.94 -7.14 -8.72
CA GLY A 280 -8.44 -8.19 -9.62
C GLY A 280 -8.83 -7.96 -11.09
N VAL A 281 -7.87 -8.10 -12.00
CA VAL A 281 -8.06 -7.95 -13.45
C VAL A 281 -7.57 -9.21 -14.17
N PHE A 282 -8.46 -9.97 -14.77
CA PHE A 282 -8.14 -11.22 -15.43
C PHE A 282 -8.48 -11.12 -16.92
N THR A 283 -7.46 -11.15 -17.79
CA THR A 283 -7.61 -10.83 -19.20
C THR A 283 -6.94 -11.84 -20.11
N ASN A 284 -7.63 -12.27 -21.16
CA ASN A 284 -7.11 -13.15 -22.21
C ASN A 284 -6.57 -14.51 -21.73
N ASN A 285 -6.94 -14.98 -20.54
CA ASN A 285 -6.56 -16.30 -20.07
C ASN A 285 -7.29 -17.37 -20.90
N ASN A 286 -6.58 -18.45 -21.24
CA ASN A 286 -7.05 -19.35 -22.27
C ASN A 286 -7.97 -20.47 -21.76
N ASP A 287 -7.76 -20.96 -20.54
CA ASP A 287 -8.73 -21.80 -19.85
C ASP A 287 -9.60 -20.92 -18.94
N ASP A 288 -9.70 -21.15 -17.67
CA ASP A 288 -10.54 -20.35 -16.80
C ASP A 288 -9.85 -19.04 -16.38
N SER A 289 -10.61 -18.01 -16.11
CA SER A 289 -10.00 -16.73 -15.67
C SER A 289 -9.78 -16.71 -14.17
N VAL A 290 -10.73 -17.26 -13.41
CA VAL A 290 -10.66 -17.45 -11.97
C VAL A 290 -11.21 -18.82 -11.64
N ASP A 291 -10.42 -19.67 -11.04
CA ASP A 291 -10.84 -20.97 -10.53
C ASP A 291 -10.66 -21.04 -9.00
N TRP A 292 -11.50 -21.85 -8.39
CA TRP A 292 -11.31 -22.25 -7.00
C TRP A 292 -11.84 -23.65 -6.74
N ASP A 293 -11.12 -24.35 -5.87
CA ASP A 293 -11.51 -25.67 -5.43
C ASP A 293 -11.11 -25.92 -3.96
N GLU A 294 -11.19 -27.16 -3.54
CA GLU A 294 -10.62 -27.74 -2.32
C GLU A 294 -10.93 -26.99 -1.02
N GLY A 295 -12.07 -26.28 -1.01
CA GLY A 295 -12.57 -25.64 0.20
C GLY A 295 -12.25 -24.17 0.36
N TYR A 296 -11.96 -23.45 -0.71
CA TYR A 296 -11.68 -22.01 -0.67
C TYR A 296 -12.85 -21.19 -0.09
N GLN A 297 -12.55 -20.27 0.84
CA GLN A 297 -13.53 -19.44 1.55
C GLN A 297 -13.09 -17.97 1.74
N GLY A 298 -12.39 -17.37 0.79
CA GLY A 298 -11.97 -15.97 0.83
C GLY A 298 -13.03 -14.96 0.39
N ASN A 299 -12.66 -13.69 0.37
CA ASN A 299 -13.47 -12.56 -0.08
C ASN A 299 -12.79 -11.86 -1.27
N LEU A 300 -13.52 -11.70 -2.38
CA LEU A 300 -13.03 -11.03 -3.57
C LEU A 300 -13.90 -9.81 -3.87
N GLN A 301 -13.29 -8.64 -4.12
CA GLN A 301 -14.05 -7.45 -4.48
C GLN A 301 -13.35 -6.65 -5.59
N TYR A 302 -14.15 -5.98 -6.43
CA TYR A 302 -13.69 -5.23 -7.60
C TYR A 302 -12.94 -6.12 -8.59
N ILE A 303 -13.65 -7.09 -9.16
CA ILE A 303 -13.07 -8.08 -10.08
C ILE A 303 -13.54 -7.80 -11.52
N ILE A 304 -12.60 -7.62 -12.44
CA ILE A 304 -12.85 -7.55 -13.88
C ILE A 304 -12.32 -8.82 -14.54
N VAL A 305 -13.21 -9.55 -15.20
CA VAL A 305 -12.84 -10.64 -16.12
C VAL A 305 -13.19 -10.21 -17.55
N LYS A 306 -12.19 -10.14 -18.40
CA LYS A 306 -12.38 -9.94 -19.84
C LYS A 306 -11.69 -11.06 -20.60
N GLN A 307 -12.46 -12.04 -21.03
CA GLN A 307 -11.94 -13.14 -21.81
C GLN A 307 -11.61 -12.68 -23.24
N GLY A 308 -10.58 -13.28 -23.84
CA GLY A 308 -10.20 -13.10 -25.22
C GLY A 308 -10.10 -14.45 -25.91
N ALA A 309 -11.17 -14.89 -26.56
CA ALA A 309 -11.21 -16.18 -27.24
C ALA A 309 -10.88 -17.40 -26.35
N SER A 310 -11.36 -17.37 -25.09
CA SER A 310 -11.11 -18.40 -24.07
C SER A 310 -11.76 -19.74 -24.41
N LYS A 311 -11.13 -20.80 -23.97
CA LYS A 311 -11.65 -22.17 -24.00
C LYS A 311 -12.44 -22.51 -22.76
N GLY A 312 -12.11 -21.93 -21.60
CA GLY A 312 -12.70 -22.19 -20.30
C GLY A 312 -13.76 -21.16 -19.87
N GLU A 313 -14.11 -21.15 -18.63
CA GLU A 313 -15.11 -20.27 -18.03
C GLU A 313 -14.49 -18.94 -17.56
N ALA A 314 -15.32 -17.92 -17.29
CA ALA A 314 -14.85 -16.73 -16.55
C ALA A 314 -14.59 -17.09 -15.09
N PHE A 315 -15.44 -18.00 -14.57
CA PHE A 315 -15.27 -18.62 -13.26
C PHE A 315 -15.61 -20.11 -13.33
N GLU A 316 -14.64 -20.95 -13.08
CA GLU A 316 -14.85 -22.36 -12.75
C GLU A 316 -14.84 -22.51 -11.22
N MET A 317 -15.77 -23.30 -10.69
CA MET A 317 -15.99 -23.33 -9.24
C MET A 317 -16.31 -24.73 -8.80
N ASP A 318 -15.39 -25.33 -8.06
CA ASP A 318 -15.63 -26.66 -7.54
C ASP A 318 -15.24 -26.82 -6.04
N THR A 319 -15.56 -27.96 -5.47
CA THR A 319 -15.11 -28.40 -4.16
C THR A 319 -14.57 -29.81 -4.35
N GLU A 320 -13.48 -29.96 -5.04
CA GLU A 320 -12.76 -31.23 -5.14
C GLU A 320 -12.29 -31.67 -3.74
N GLY A 321 -11.47 -32.62 -3.61
CA GLY A 321 -11.02 -33.11 -2.32
C GLY A 321 -11.98 -34.03 -1.57
N SER A 322 -11.59 -34.46 -0.39
CA SER A 322 -12.22 -35.61 0.31
C SER A 322 -13.18 -35.26 1.43
N SER A 323 -13.23 -34.01 1.91
CA SER A 323 -14.03 -33.64 3.09
C SER A 323 -15.43 -33.15 2.77
N GLU A 324 -16.46 -33.91 3.13
CA GLU A 324 -17.88 -33.58 2.86
C GLU A 324 -18.38 -32.34 3.64
N GLY A 325 -17.69 -31.87 4.64
CA GLY A 325 -18.12 -30.76 5.48
C GLY A 325 -17.46 -29.42 5.16
N PHE A 326 -16.42 -29.40 4.32
CA PHE A 326 -15.61 -28.22 4.04
C PHE A 326 -15.73 -27.84 2.56
N LEU A 327 -16.70 -26.98 2.26
CA LEU A 327 -17.06 -26.59 0.89
C LEU A 327 -16.31 -25.32 0.46
N SER A 328 -15.98 -25.24 -0.83
CA SER A 328 -15.64 -23.97 -1.46
C SER A 328 -16.91 -23.11 -1.52
N LYS A 329 -16.86 -21.91 -0.93
CA LYS A 329 -17.98 -20.97 -0.89
C LYS A 329 -17.55 -19.53 -0.61
N PRO A 330 -16.63 -18.97 -1.42
CA PRO A 330 -16.16 -17.61 -1.22
C PRO A 330 -17.28 -16.57 -1.37
N THR A 331 -17.02 -15.35 -0.92
CA THR A 331 -17.87 -14.18 -1.17
C THR A 331 -17.25 -13.28 -2.22
N LEU A 332 -18.00 -12.94 -3.24
CA LEU A 332 -17.58 -12.01 -4.30
C LEU A 332 -18.53 -10.81 -4.35
N ALA A 333 -17.94 -9.61 -4.50
CA ALA A 333 -18.70 -8.38 -4.63
C ALA A 333 -18.14 -7.49 -5.75
N ASN A 334 -18.99 -6.72 -6.41
CA ASN A 334 -18.58 -5.79 -7.46
C ASN A 334 -17.75 -6.49 -8.56
N VAL A 335 -18.39 -7.39 -9.29
CA VAL A 335 -17.76 -8.20 -10.36
C VAL A 335 -18.31 -7.78 -11.72
N THR A 336 -17.43 -7.59 -12.71
CA THR A 336 -17.80 -7.39 -14.12
C THR A 336 -17.17 -8.49 -14.98
N VAL A 337 -18.00 -9.28 -15.67
CA VAL A 337 -17.57 -10.34 -16.59
C VAL A 337 -17.94 -9.98 -18.02
N VAL A 338 -16.95 -9.99 -18.90
CA VAL A 338 -17.13 -9.94 -20.36
C VAL A 338 -16.61 -11.26 -20.92
N ALA A 339 -17.51 -12.21 -21.11
CA ALA A 339 -17.18 -13.55 -21.61
C ALA A 339 -16.92 -13.55 -23.12
N GLU A 340 -15.91 -14.28 -23.55
CA GLU A 340 -15.61 -14.52 -24.97
C GLU A 340 -15.11 -15.97 -25.16
N LYS A 341 -15.77 -16.72 -26.01
CA LYS A 341 -15.51 -18.14 -26.18
C LYS A 341 -15.12 -18.47 -27.61
N VAL A 342 -14.14 -19.39 -27.79
CA VAL A 342 -13.84 -20.00 -29.08
C VAL A 342 -14.95 -20.99 -29.49
N ALA A 343 -14.99 -21.35 -30.77
CA ALA A 343 -15.94 -22.31 -31.29
C ALA A 343 -15.84 -23.69 -30.59
N ASP A 344 -16.99 -24.32 -30.41
CA ASP A 344 -17.15 -25.68 -29.82
C ASP A 344 -16.77 -25.78 -28.31
N ARG A 345 -16.80 -24.67 -27.59
CA ARG A 345 -16.61 -24.64 -26.13
C ARG A 345 -17.92 -24.47 -25.38
N ALA A 346 -17.84 -24.56 -24.05
CA ALA A 346 -19.00 -24.38 -23.18
C ALA A 346 -19.75 -23.07 -23.44
N ASP A 347 -21.07 -23.11 -23.39
CA ASP A 347 -21.97 -22.00 -23.70
C ASP A 347 -22.46 -21.23 -22.47
N TYR A 348 -21.63 -21.22 -21.41
CA TYR A 348 -21.86 -20.48 -20.14
C TYR A 348 -20.62 -19.71 -19.66
N SER A 349 -20.85 -18.70 -18.79
CA SER A 349 -19.78 -17.86 -18.25
C SER A 349 -19.26 -18.36 -16.91
N LEU A 350 -20.17 -18.81 -16.03
CA LEU A 350 -19.86 -19.29 -14.68
C LEU A 350 -20.34 -20.73 -14.53
N ASN A 351 -19.54 -21.58 -13.90
CA ASN A 351 -19.80 -23.01 -13.78
C ASN A 351 -19.59 -23.56 -12.37
N PHE A 352 -20.65 -23.79 -11.62
CA PHE A 352 -20.61 -24.44 -10.30
C PHE A 352 -20.64 -25.96 -10.44
N LYS A 353 -19.59 -26.62 -9.96
CA LYS A 353 -19.38 -28.06 -10.02
C LYS A 353 -19.12 -28.66 -8.63
N LYS A 354 -19.15 -29.96 -8.52
CA LYS A 354 -18.65 -30.77 -7.38
C LYS A 354 -18.94 -30.15 -5.99
N ARG A 355 -20.20 -29.76 -5.78
CA ARG A 355 -20.68 -29.16 -4.50
C ARG A 355 -20.07 -27.79 -4.17
N SER A 356 -19.52 -27.04 -5.12
CA SER A 356 -19.12 -25.68 -4.85
C SER A 356 -20.32 -24.76 -4.64
N GLY A 357 -20.21 -23.89 -3.67
CA GLY A 357 -21.07 -22.74 -3.47
C GLY A 357 -20.34 -21.45 -3.88
N GLY A 358 -20.89 -20.34 -3.48
CA GLY A 358 -20.35 -18.98 -3.68
C GLY A 358 -21.45 -17.94 -3.49
N PHE A 359 -21.08 -16.81 -2.92
CA PHE A 359 -21.96 -15.67 -2.70
C PHE A 359 -21.55 -14.54 -3.63
N PHE A 360 -22.31 -14.32 -4.71
CA PHE A 360 -22.05 -13.27 -5.67
C PHE A 360 -23.00 -12.10 -5.42
N HIS A 361 -22.42 -10.93 -5.18
CA HIS A 361 -23.13 -9.68 -4.94
C HIS A 361 -22.69 -8.61 -5.94
N ASN A 362 -23.63 -7.77 -6.38
CA ASN A 362 -23.33 -6.63 -7.25
C ASN A 362 -22.56 -7.04 -8.53
N THR A 363 -23.04 -8.04 -9.26
CA THR A 363 -22.32 -8.65 -10.40
C THR A 363 -22.98 -8.35 -11.74
N VAL A 364 -22.17 -7.98 -12.74
CA VAL A 364 -22.56 -7.86 -14.16
C VAL A 364 -21.94 -9.01 -14.95
N VAL A 365 -22.75 -9.72 -15.74
CA VAL A 365 -22.27 -10.74 -16.67
C VAL A 365 -22.78 -10.41 -18.08
N THR A 366 -21.84 -10.16 -18.99
CA THR A 366 -22.12 -9.89 -20.39
C THR A 366 -21.24 -10.74 -21.31
N VAL A 367 -21.39 -10.61 -22.62
CA VAL A 367 -20.63 -11.34 -23.62
C VAL A 367 -20.02 -10.38 -24.64
N SER A 368 -18.78 -10.64 -25.01
CA SER A 368 -18.10 -9.94 -26.10
C SER A 368 -18.84 -10.15 -27.42
N PRO A 369 -18.99 -9.09 -28.24
CA PRO A 369 -19.54 -9.26 -29.61
C PRO A 369 -18.66 -10.15 -30.50
N ASP A 370 -17.40 -10.38 -30.14
CA ASP A 370 -16.41 -11.17 -30.86
C ASP A 370 -16.44 -12.66 -30.50
N SER A 371 -17.27 -13.05 -29.53
CA SER A 371 -17.40 -14.46 -29.10
C SER A 371 -17.89 -15.34 -30.24
N GLU A 372 -17.10 -16.36 -30.57
CA GLU A 372 -17.42 -17.32 -31.66
C GLU A 372 -18.54 -18.28 -31.26
N THR A 373 -18.65 -18.63 -29.99
CA THR A 373 -19.69 -19.47 -29.43
C THR A 373 -20.80 -18.63 -28.83
N ALA A 374 -22.04 -18.93 -29.19
CA ALA A 374 -23.21 -18.29 -28.57
C ALA A 374 -23.31 -18.69 -27.10
N LEU A 375 -23.20 -17.73 -26.24
CA LEU A 375 -23.48 -17.93 -24.82
C LEU A 375 -24.98 -17.82 -24.60
N THR A 376 -25.60 -18.87 -24.08
CA THR A 376 -27.04 -18.93 -23.80
C THR A 376 -27.33 -19.05 -22.32
N THR A 377 -26.35 -19.43 -21.52
CA THR A 377 -26.46 -19.64 -20.09
C THR A 377 -25.39 -18.83 -19.37
N CYS A 378 -25.77 -17.87 -18.51
CA CYS A 378 -24.83 -17.07 -17.75
C CYS A 378 -24.20 -17.89 -16.63
N VAL A 379 -25.00 -18.67 -15.93
CA VAL A 379 -24.56 -19.49 -14.81
C VAL A 379 -25.02 -20.92 -15.04
N ASN A 380 -24.11 -21.86 -15.07
CA ASN A 380 -24.37 -23.29 -15.04
C ASN A 380 -24.22 -23.81 -13.60
N VAL A 381 -25.08 -24.73 -13.22
CA VAL A 381 -24.99 -25.52 -11.99
C VAL A 381 -25.14 -26.98 -12.41
N ASP A 382 -24.07 -27.76 -12.36
CA ASP A 382 -23.99 -29.07 -13.04
C ASP A 382 -24.65 -30.13 -12.16
N GLY A 383 -25.31 -30.43 -11.58
CA GLY A 383 -25.94 -31.57 -10.89
C GLY A 383 -25.00 -32.50 -10.12
N SER A 384 -23.79 -32.05 -9.82
CA SER A 384 -22.81 -32.79 -9.00
C SER A 384 -22.87 -32.42 -7.50
N GLY A 385 -23.96 -31.79 -7.07
CA GLY A 385 -24.26 -31.48 -5.68
C GLY A 385 -24.39 -29.98 -5.40
N SER A 386 -23.90 -29.11 -6.26
CA SER A 386 -24.01 -27.65 -6.11
C SER A 386 -25.46 -27.17 -6.16
N GLU A 387 -26.36 -27.89 -6.87
CA GLU A 387 -27.77 -27.59 -6.90
C GLU A 387 -28.45 -27.67 -5.50
N GLY A 388 -27.88 -28.47 -4.60
CA GLY A 388 -28.35 -28.56 -3.22
C GLY A 388 -28.00 -27.36 -2.33
N LEU A 389 -27.09 -26.50 -2.79
CA LEU A 389 -26.60 -25.34 -2.06
C LEU A 389 -27.36 -24.06 -2.44
N VAL A 390 -28.16 -24.08 -3.49
CA VAL A 390 -28.90 -22.91 -3.97
C VAL A 390 -29.80 -22.32 -2.87
N GLY A 391 -29.59 -21.03 -2.59
CA GLY A 391 -30.29 -20.29 -1.57
C GLY A 391 -29.77 -20.48 -0.14
N SER A 392 -28.70 -21.28 0.06
CA SER A 392 -28.02 -21.42 1.35
C SER A 392 -26.54 -21.07 1.30
N ALA A 393 -25.77 -21.71 0.42
CA ALA A 393 -24.35 -21.46 0.19
C ALA A 393 -24.02 -21.16 -1.27
N LEU A 394 -25.00 -21.13 -2.17
CA LEU A 394 -24.92 -20.60 -3.53
C LEU A 394 -25.99 -19.53 -3.70
N VAL A 395 -25.55 -18.28 -3.81
CA VAL A 395 -26.42 -17.09 -3.80
C VAL A 395 -25.97 -16.10 -4.86
N LEU A 396 -26.91 -15.63 -5.70
CA LEU A 396 -26.70 -14.48 -6.58
C LEU A 396 -27.58 -13.33 -6.08
N ASN A 397 -27.01 -12.15 -5.87
CA ASN A 397 -27.71 -11.00 -5.34
C ASN A 397 -27.28 -9.71 -6.05
N ASN A 398 -28.24 -8.85 -6.42
CA ASN A 398 -27.99 -7.64 -7.20
C ASN A 398 -27.21 -7.97 -8.50
N TRP A 399 -27.86 -8.65 -9.43
CA TRP A 399 -27.21 -9.21 -10.60
C TRP A 399 -27.75 -8.62 -11.89
N ILE A 400 -26.85 -8.24 -12.82
CA ILE A 400 -27.20 -7.87 -14.19
C ILE A 400 -26.80 -9.01 -15.12
N GLN A 401 -27.80 -9.55 -15.84
CA GLN A 401 -27.65 -10.67 -16.75
C GLN A 401 -27.78 -10.22 -18.18
N ASP A 402 -26.70 -10.33 -18.95
CA ASP A 402 -26.65 -9.94 -20.37
C ASP A 402 -25.61 -10.80 -21.15
N CYS A 403 -25.54 -12.09 -20.86
CA CYS A 403 -24.49 -12.95 -21.40
C CYS A 403 -24.82 -13.64 -22.71
N ALA A 404 -26.04 -13.48 -23.24
CA ALA A 404 -26.42 -14.15 -24.49
C ALA A 404 -25.95 -13.40 -25.74
N SER A 405 -25.42 -14.14 -26.69
CA SER A 405 -25.12 -13.58 -28.01
C SER A 405 -26.38 -13.56 -28.89
N GLY A 406 -27.01 -12.42 -28.98
CA GLY A 406 -28.20 -12.22 -29.84
C GLY A 406 -29.02 -10.99 -29.45
N ALA A 407 -29.56 -10.29 -30.45
CA ALA A 407 -30.29 -9.03 -30.18
C ALA A 407 -31.55 -9.27 -29.31
N GLY A 408 -31.54 -8.81 -28.11
CA GLY A 408 -32.64 -8.87 -27.14
C GLY A 408 -32.71 -10.15 -26.31
N ASP A 409 -31.82 -11.11 -26.52
CA ASP A 409 -31.61 -12.24 -25.62
C ASP A 409 -30.65 -11.80 -24.52
N ARG A 410 -30.93 -12.19 -23.26
CA ARG A 410 -30.12 -11.85 -22.08
C ARG A 410 -29.45 -13.08 -21.46
N GLY A 411 -29.64 -14.25 -22.06
CA GLY A 411 -29.21 -15.51 -21.49
C GLY A 411 -30.11 -16.03 -20.38
N THR A 412 -29.77 -17.18 -19.85
CA THR A 412 -30.49 -17.86 -18.79
C THR A 412 -29.60 -18.12 -17.59
N LEU A 413 -30.19 -18.20 -16.41
CA LEU A 413 -29.58 -18.87 -15.26
C LEU A 413 -29.81 -20.39 -15.38
N ALA A 414 -28.99 -21.18 -14.72
CA ALA A 414 -29.16 -22.61 -14.62
C ALA A 414 -30.60 -23.01 -14.24
N ASN A 415 -31.08 -24.11 -14.79
CA ASN A 415 -32.39 -24.67 -14.52
C ASN A 415 -32.49 -25.27 -13.10
N VAL A 416 -32.14 -24.51 -12.06
CA VAL A 416 -32.24 -24.88 -10.67
C VAL A 416 -33.22 -23.97 -9.94
N SER A 417 -34.03 -24.52 -9.06
CA SER A 417 -35.05 -23.76 -8.33
C SER A 417 -34.41 -22.90 -7.24
N GLY A 418 -34.72 -21.61 -7.22
CA GLY A 418 -34.32 -20.69 -6.14
C GLY A 418 -33.03 -19.90 -6.39
N LEU A 419 -32.37 -20.07 -7.54
CA LEU A 419 -31.21 -19.26 -7.90
C LEU A 419 -31.60 -17.80 -8.17
N ASP A 420 -32.74 -17.59 -8.85
CA ASP A 420 -33.34 -16.25 -8.94
C ASP A 420 -34.19 -15.97 -7.69
N ASN A 421 -33.70 -15.07 -6.87
CA ASN A 421 -34.32 -14.62 -5.62
C ASN A 421 -35.09 -13.30 -5.78
N GLY A 422 -35.26 -12.81 -7.00
CA GLY A 422 -35.96 -11.56 -7.33
C GLY A 422 -35.03 -10.31 -7.39
N THR A 423 -33.72 -10.49 -7.28
CA THR A 423 -32.71 -9.43 -7.46
C THR A 423 -31.95 -9.54 -8.79
N ILE A 424 -32.37 -10.49 -9.67
CA ILE A 424 -31.77 -10.70 -10.98
C ILE A 424 -32.41 -9.76 -12.01
N ASN A 425 -31.58 -8.96 -12.66
CA ASN A 425 -32.00 -8.02 -13.70
C ASN A 425 -31.54 -8.52 -15.08
N ALA A 426 -32.44 -9.11 -15.86
CA ALA A 426 -32.17 -9.53 -17.25
C ALA A 426 -32.31 -8.31 -18.20
N VAL A 427 -31.31 -7.43 -18.18
CA VAL A 427 -31.26 -6.17 -18.95
C VAL A 427 -29.93 -6.05 -19.69
N ALA A 428 -29.83 -5.12 -20.64
CA ALA A 428 -28.54 -4.81 -21.26
C ALA A 428 -27.55 -4.34 -20.17
N ALA A 429 -26.32 -4.83 -20.23
CA ALA A 429 -25.26 -4.43 -19.32
C ALA A 429 -24.84 -2.96 -19.54
N GLU A 430 -24.94 -2.50 -20.80
CA GLU A 430 -24.61 -1.12 -21.20
C GLU A 430 -23.25 -0.69 -20.64
N LEU A 431 -22.21 -1.57 -20.74
CA LEU A 431 -20.86 -1.23 -20.30
C LEU A 431 -20.32 -0.07 -21.14
N ASP A 432 -19.78 0.93 -20.47
CA ASP A 432 -19.00 1.98 -21.11
C ASP A 432 -17.54 1.52 -21.36
N ASN A 433 -16.72 2.43 -21.87
CA ASN A 433 -15.30 2.12 -22.14
C ASN A 433 -14.47 1.88 -20.87
N ASN A 434 -14.99 2.25 -19.70
CA ASN A 434 -14.38 2.08 -18.41
C ASN A 434 -14.84 0.80 -17.67
N PHE A 435 -15.64 -0.06 -18.35
CA PHE A 435 -16.26 -1.26 -17.78
C PHE A 435 -17.31 -0.98 -16.70
N ALA A 436 -17.75 0.25 -16.57
CA ALA A 436 -18.86 0.62 -15.71
C ALA A 436 -20.22 0.36 -16.41
N SER A 437 -21.16 -0.27 -15.71
CA SER A 437 -22.50 -0.50 -16.25
C SER A 437 -23.35 0.77 -16.16
N GLN A 438 -23.79 1.28 -17.29
CA GLN A 438 -24.70 2.43 -17.38
C GLN A 438 -26.18 2.01 -17.36
N ALA A 439 -26.46 0.73 -17.15
CA ALA A 439 -27.83 0.25 -16.99
C ALA A 439 -28.48 0.90 -15.76
N SER A 440 -29.74 1.28 -15.87
CA SER A 440 -30.47 1.89 -14.75
C SER A 440 -30.59 0.97 -13.51
N ALA A 441 -30.42 -0.34 -13.69
CA ALA A 441 -30.36 -1.33 -12.63
C ALA A 441 -29.03 -1.35 -11.87
N ALA A 442 -27.96 -0.75 -12.44
CA ALA A 442 -26.64 -0.74 -11.85
C ALA A 442 -26.51 0.17 -10.63
N VAL A 443 -27.39 1.15 -10.47
CA VAL A 443 -27.41 2.07 -9.32
C VAL A 443 -28.41 1.56 -8.29
N LEU A 444 -27.92 1.24 -7.09
CA LEU A 444 -28.72 0.74 -5.98
C LEU A 444 -29.23 1.91 -5.11
N SER A 445 -30.34 1.70 -4.42
CA SER A 445 -30.94 2.72 -3.54
C SER A 445 -30.22 2.90 -2.21
N SER A 446 -29.38 1.95 -1.83
CA SER A 446 -28.55 1.95 -0.62
C SER A 446 -27.35 1.04 -0.81
N PRO A 447 -26.24 1.29 -0.12
CA PRO A 447 -25.13 0.37 -0.07
C PRO A 447 -25.54 -1.01 0.45
N ILE A 448 -24.78 -2.03 0.07
CA ILE A 448 -24.94 -3.38 0.61
C ILE A 448 -24.64 -3.37 2.13
N ASP A 449 -25.43 -4.12 2.88
CA ASP A 449 -25.26 -4.28 4.32
C ASP A 449 -24.75 -5.70 4.59
N TRP A 450 -23.46 -5.82 4.87
CA TRP A 450 -22.79 -7.13 5.06
C TRP A 450 -23.28 -7.86 6.32
N ASP A 451 -23.64 -7.14 7.38
CA ASP A 451 -24.23 -7.75 8.57
C ASP A 451 -25.61 -8.33 8.27
N ALA A 452 -26.39 -7.65 7.44
CA ALA A 452 -27.68 -8.16 6.97
C ALA A 452 -27.50 -9.37 6.05
N VAL A 453 -26.47 -9.40 5.19
CA VAL A 453 -26.11 -10.57 4.35
C VAL A 453 -25.77 -11.75 5.24
N ASN A 454 -24.86 -11.61 6.20
CA ASN A 454 -24.46 -12.65 7.13
C ASN A 454 -25.63 -13.14 8.01
N GLY A 455 -26.52 -12.22 8.37
CA GLY A 455 -27.74 -12.57 9.11
C GLY A 455 -28.79 -13.33 8.28
N ALA A 456 -28.81 -13.12 6.94
CA ALA A 456 -29.71 -13.82 6.04
C ALA A 456 -29.21 -15.21 5.62
N PHE A 457 -27.88 -15.37 5.49
CA PHE A 457 -27.24 -16.61 5.00
C PHE A 457 -26.23 -17.13 6.04
N SER A 458 -26.61 -18.15 6.80
CA SER A 458 -25.76 -18.73 7.87
C SER A 458 -24.47 -19.39 7.35
N GLU A 459 -24.37 -19.64 6.05
CA GLU A 459 -23.19 -20.21 5.39
C GLU A 459 -22.29 -19.11 4.76
N SER A 460 -22.68 -17.82 4.87
CA SER A 460 -21.89 -16.71 4.36
C SER A 460 -20.56 -16.60 5.10
N VAL A 461 -19.51 -16.29 4.34
CA VAL A 461 -18.15 -16.01 4.84
C VAL A 461 -17.76 -14.54 4.55
N ALA A 462 -18.75 -13.68 4.27
CA ALA A 462 -18.52 -12.27 4.00
C ALA A 462 -17.90 -11.57 5.22
N ASP A 463 -16.72 -11.01 5.04
CA ASP A 463 -16.05 -10.21 6.05
C ASP A 463 -16.44 -8.74 5.88
N ALA A 464 -17.26 -8.24 6.80
CA ALA A 464 -17.75 -6.86 6.79
C ALA A 464 -16.64 -5.82 7.07
N SER A 465 -15.50 -6.23 7.62
CA SER A 465 -14.35 -5.35 7.83
C SER A 465 -13.45 -5.24 6.59
N TYR A 466 -13.50 -6.24 5.72
CA TYR A 466 -12.73 -6.27 4.47
C TYR A 466 -13.53 -5.74 3.28
N LEU A 467 -14.80 -6.12 3.12
CA LEU A 467 -15.64 -5.80 1.97
C LEU A 467 -16.25 -4.40 2.09
N ASP A 468 -16.03 -3.55 1.08
CA ASP A 468 -16.63 -2.22 1.01
C ASP A 468 -18.14 -2.31 0.76
N ALA A 469 -18.88 -1.44 1.42
CA ALA A 469 -20.32 -1.32 1.24
C ALA A 469 -20.64 -0.41 0.05
N THR A 470 -20.81 -0.99 -1.14
CA THR A 470 -21.08 -0.24 -2.39
C THR A 470 -22.58 -0.15 -2.72
N SER A 471 -22.97 0.92 -3.41
CA SER A 471 -24.34 1.16 -3.90
C SER A 471 -24.48 1.00 -5.42
N TYR A 472 -23.65 0.20 -6.04
CA TYR A 472 -23.66 -0.05 -7.48
C TYR A 472 -23.35 -1.51 -7.82
N ILE A 473 -23.75 -1.93 -9.03
CA ILE A 473 -23.52 -3.29 -9.57
C ILE A 473 -22.42 -3.22 -10.62
N GLY A 474 -21.44 -4.12 -10.53
CA GLY A 474 -20.25 -4.19 -11.38
C GLY A 474 -18.98 -3.76 -10.66
N ALA A 475 -17.82 -4.00 -11.27
CA ALA A 475 -16.51 -3.75 -10.70
C ALA A 475 -16.13 -2.26 -10.66
N VAL A 476 -16.76 -1.44 -11.51
CA VAL A 476 -16.45 -0.02 -11.66
C VAL A 476 -17.72 0.80 -11.38
N ASN A 477 -17.55 1.92 -10.67
CA ASN A 477 -18.66 2.82 -10.34
C ASN A 477 -19.23 3.46 -11.60
N PRO A 478 -20.60 3.44 -11.82
CA PRO A 478 -21.24 4.06 -12.97
C PRO A 478 -21.02 5.57 -13.14
N ASP A 479 -20.62 6.27 -12.10
CA ASP A 479 -20.32 7.71 -12.20
C ASP A 479 -19.02 8.03 -12.93
N GLY A 480 -18.19 7.01 -13.20
CA GLY A 480 -16.93 7.14 -13.95
C GLY A 480 -15.79 7.82 -13.18
N SER A 481 -15.97 8.04 -11.87
CA SER A 481 -15.01 8.73 -11.03
C SER A 481 -13.79 7.87 -10.67
N ASP A 482 -13.89 6.54 -10.75
CA ASP A 482 -12.85 5.61 -10.33
C ASP A 482 -12.57 4.56 -11.42
N VAL A 483 -11.52 4.79 -12.21
CA VAL A 483 -11.02 3.85 -13.21
C VAL A 483 -9.78 3.15 -12.65
N TRP A 484 -9.94 2.49 -11.52
CA TRP A 484 -8.89 1.91 -10.70
C TRP A 484 -7.95 0.92 -11.44
N TRP A 485 -8.39 0.35 -12.57
CA TRP A 485 -7.60 -0.56 -13.39
C TRP A 485 -6.65 0.14 -14.38
N ALA A 486 -6.81 1.46 -14.57
CA ALA A 486 -6.04 2.20 -15.56
C ALA A 486 -4.63 2.54 -15.08
N GLY A 487 -3.67 2.58 -16.01
CA GLY A 487 -2.30 3.04 -15.79
C GLY A 487 -1.29 1.98 -15.35
N TRP A 488 -1.74 0.87 -14.74
CA TRP A 488 -0.87 -0.19 -14.27
C TRP A 488 -1.09 -1.55 -14.95
N THR A 489 -2.21 -1.76 -15.58
CA THR A 489 -2.52 -2.99 -16.32
C THR A 489 -1.84 -3.02 -17.68
N VAL A 490 -1.63 -4.22 -18.25
CA VAL A 490 -1.09 -4.41 -19.60
C VAL A 490 -1.88 -3.56 -20.60
N GLU A 491 -1.17 -2.75 -21.38
CA GLU A 491 -1.78 -1.78 -22.29
C GLU A 491 -2.77 -2.44 -23.28
N GLY A 492 -3.97 -1.90 -23.34
CA GLY A 492 -5.03 -2.40 -24.22
C GLY A 492 -5.73 -3.68 -23.75
N SER A 493 -5.26 -4.35 -22.70
CA SER A 493 -5.85 -5.60 -22.21
C SER A 493 -7.30 -5.40 -21.72
N VAL A 494 -7.55 -4.36 -20.98
CA VAL A 494 -8.89 -4.02 -20.46
C VAL A 494 -9.64 -3.07 -21.41
N GLY A 495 -8.94 -2.23 -22.12
CA GLY A 495 -9.48 -1.23 -23.03
C GLY A 495 -8.67 0.07 -22.94
N ASN A 496 -9.00 1.04 -23.76
CA ASN A 496 -8.46 2.39 -23.59
C ASN A 496 -9.46 3.16 -22.73
N PRO A 497 -9.15 3.44 -21.46
CA PRO A 497 -10.04 4.22 -20.64
C PRO A 497 -10.25 5.57 -21.32
N THR A 498 -11.50 5.96 -21.52
CA THR A 498 -11.81 7.36 -21.66
C THR A 498 -11.76 7.96 -20.24
N VAL A 499 -10.56 8.08 -19.70
CA VAL A 499 -10.35 9.02 -18.61
C VAL A 499 -10.77 10.37 -19.22
N PRO A 500 -11.79 11.08 -18.70
CA PRO A 500 -12.01 12.45 -19.12
C PRO A 500 -10.63 13.11 -18.98
N GLU A 501 -10.13 13.75 -20.04
CA GLU A 501 -8.86 14.48 -19.97
C GLU A 501 -9.01 15.40 -18.77
N ALA A 502 -8.32 15.03 -17.65
CA ALA A 502 -8.56 15.69 -16.39
C ALA A 502 -8.16 17.15 -16.58
N THR A 503 -9.13 18.01 -16.48
CA THR A 503 -8.96 19.45 -16.74
C THR A 503 -8.71 20.17 -15.43
N CYS A 504 -7.85 21.15 -15.46
CA CYS A 504 -7.61 21.98 -14.29
C CYS A 504 -8.91 22.57 -13.74
N PRO A 505 -9.19 22.44 -12.43
CA PRO A 505 -10.42 22.96 -11.83
C PRO A 505 -10.47 24.49 -11.96
N ALA A 506 -11.69 25.03 -11.90
CA ALA A 506 -11.90 26.48 -11.93
C ALA A 506 -11.16 27.14 -10.75
N GLY A 507 -10.36 28.15 -11.03
CA GLY A 507 -9.50 28.84 -10.04
C GLY A 507 -8.02 28.48 -10.16
N THR A 508 -7.65 27.49 -10.99
CA THR A 508 -6.28 27.14 -11.35
C THR A 508 -6.00 27.48 -12.82
N GLU A 509 -4.74 27.51 -13.24
CA GLU A 509 -4.31 27.78 -14.60
C GLU A 509 -3.66 26.53 -15.22
N THR A 510 -4.07 26.14 -16.42
CA THR A 510 -3.46 24.99 -17.12
C THR A 510 -2.11 25.41 -17.74
N LEU A 511 -1.05 24.71 -17.38
CA LEU A 511 0.28 24.90 -17.93
C LEU A 511 0.49 24.06 -19.20
N ASP A 512 1.50 24.46 -20.04
CA ASP A 512 1.88 23.69 -21.24
C ASP A 512 2.34 22.25 -20.91
N SER A 513 2.75 21.98 -19.67
CA SER A 513 3.12 20.65 -19.17
C SER A 513 1.92 19.74 -18.87
N GLY A 514 0.70 20.26 -18.92
CA GLY A 514 -0.52 19.57 -18.48
C GLY A 514 -0.82 19.71 -16.97
N ARG A 515 0.14 20.18 -16.15
CA ARG A 515 -0.06 20.47 -14.72
C ARG A 515 -0.97 21.70 -14.53
N CYS A 516 -1.61 21.77 -13.38
CA CYS A 516 -2.45 22.89 -12.95
C CYS A 516 -1.68 23.81 -12.00
N LEU A 517 -1.48 25.06 -12.37
CA LEU A 517 -0.88 26.06 -11.49
C LEU A 517 -1.89 26.55 -10.45
N LEU A 518 -1.55 26.41 -9.18
CA LEU A 518 -2.35 26.93 -8.07
C LEU A 518 -2.22 28.47 -7.97
N PRO A 519 -3.31 29.17 -7.63
CA PRO A 519 -3.25 30.61 -7.41
C PRO A 519 -2.50 30.92 -6.12
N ALA A 520 -1.83 32.05 -6.06
CA ALA A 520 -1.13 32.48 -4.83
C ALA A 520 -2.06 32.64 -3.62
N THR A 521 -3.37 32.82 -3.84
CA THR A 521 -4.39 32.90 -2.80
C THR A 521 -5.64 32.12 -3.23
N VAL A 522 -6.07 31.22 -2.38
CA VAL A 522 -7.33 30.49 -2.48
C VAL A 522 -8.32 31.18 -1.55
N ASP A 523 -9.25 31.97 -2.10
CA ASP A 523 -10.22 32.77 -1.36
C ASP A 523 -11.67 32.24 -1.40
N ALA A 524 -11.86 31.10 -2.04
CA ALA A 524 -13.08 30.31 -2.12
C ALA A 524 -12.75 28.83 -2.12
N ASP A 525 -13.74 28.01 -1.75
CA ASP A 525 -13.57 26.55 -1.73
C ASP A 525 -13.04 26.05 -3.08
N LEU A 526 -11.99 25.24 -3.02
CA LEU A 526 -11.29 24.69 -4.18
C LEU A 526 -11.10 23.19 -3.99
N THR A 527 -11.41 22.41 -5.03
CA THR A 527 -11.11 20.98 -5.07
C THR A 527 -10.00 20.72 -6.08
N LEU A 528 -8.95 20.05 -5.63
CA LEU A 528 -7.89 19.50 -6.46
C LEU A 528 -8.31 18.08 -6.86
N ASN A 529 -8.73 17.93 -8.11
CA ASN A 529 -9.28 16.68 -8.62
C ASN A 529 -8.16 15.66 -8.90
N GLY A 530 -8.44 14.38 -8.69
CA GLY A 530 -7.56 13.29 -9.10
C GLY A 530 -7.26 13.26 -10.60
N GLY A 531 -6.15 12.65 -10.99
CA GLY A 531 -5.73 12.49 -12.38
C GLY A 531 -5.07 13.72 -13.00
N VAL A 532 -4.84 14.79 -12.25
CA VAL A 532 -3.98 15.93 -12.63
C VAL A 532 -3.03 16.28 -11.51
N ASP A 533 -1.85 16.71 -11.89
CA ASP A 533 -0.82 17.23 -10.98
C ASP A 533 -0.94 18.74 -10.81
N TYR A 534 -0.58 19.21 -9.63
CA TYR A 534 -0.64 20.64 -9.30
C TYR A 534 0.74 21.21 -9.02
N LEU A 535 0.96 22.48 -9.38
CA LEU A 535 2.22 23.20 -9.17
C LEU A 535 2.00 24.46 -8.34
N MET A 536 2.85 24.69 -7.36
CA MET A 536 3.03 25.93 -6.60
C MET A 536 4.33 26.60 -7.03
N GLU A 537 4.27 27.77 -7.66
CA GLU A 537 5.49 28.56 -8.00
C GLU A 537 6.01 29.40 -6.83
N GLY A 538 5.26 29.50 -5.76
CA GLY A 538 5.54 30.22 -4.54
C GLY A 538 4.54 29.85 -3.47
N ARG A 539 4.44 30.64 -2.38
CA ARG A 539 3.43 30.38 -1.36
C ARG A 539 2.03 30.41 -1.93
N VAL A 540 1.25 29.37 -1.63
CA VAL A 540 -0.20 29.31 -1.83
C VAL A 540 -0.88 29.47 -0.46
N THR A 541 -1.66 30.55 -0.30
CA THR A 541 -2.35 30.87 0.96
C THR A 541 -3.83 30.55 0.84
N VAL A 542 -4.35 29.68 1.70
CA VAL A 542 -5.77 29.32 1.78
C VAL A 542 -6.43 30.14 2.86
N GLY A 543 -7.36 31.02 2.45
CA GLY A 543 -8.03 31.96 3.33
C GLY A 543 -7.24 33.23 3.66
N ASN A 544 -7.62 33.91 4.73
CA ASN A 544 -7.05 35.20 5.13
C ASN A 544 -6.75 35.31 6.64
N GLY A 545 -6.84 34.20 7.40
CA GLY A 545 -6.76 34.19 8.86
C GLY A 545 -5.36 34.35 9.44
N ASN A 546 -4.34 34.60 8.61
CA ASN A 546 -2.95 34.79 9.02
C ASN A 546 -2.56 36.24 9.33
N ASP A 547 -3.52 37.18 9.39
CA ASP A 547 -3.30 38.55 9.86
C ASP A 547 -3.75 38.70 11.34
N GLN A 548 -3.43 39.81 11.99
CA GLN A 548 -3.68 40.04 13.41
C GLN A 548 -5.17 40.15 13.74
N LEU A 549 -5.64 39.42 14.74
CA LEU A 549 -7.00 39.47 15.27
C LEU A 549 -7.11 40.35 16.54
N GLU A 550 -6.04 40.51 17.31
CA GLU A 550 -6.03 41.31 18.54
C GLU A 550 -6.16 42.80 18.29
N THR A 551 -5.75 43.25 17.06
CA THR A 551 -5.65 44.68 16.74
C THR A 551 -7.00 45.40 16.91
N ASN A 552 -8.09 44.80 16.47
CA ASN A 552 -9.45 45.38 16.57
C ASN A 552 -10.16 45.00 17.86
N GLY A 553 -9.72 43.90 18.53
CA GLY A 553 -10.31 43.41 19.78
C GLY A 553 -11.71 42.80 19.66
N ASP A 554 -12.18 42.56 18.43
CA ASP A 554 -13.47 41.96 18.12
C ASP A 554 -13.39 40.72 17.24
N GLY A 555 -12.16 40.22 16.96
CA GLY A 555 -11.90 39.04 16.10
C GLY A 555 -11.98 39.33 14.61
N THR A 556 -12.01 40.57 14.20
CA THR A 556 -11.85 40.98 12.81
C THR A 556 -10.40 41.30 12.49
N LEU A 557 -10.03 41.11 11.24
CA LEU A 557 -8.71 41.46 10.74
C LEU A 557 -8.48 42.99 10.76
N PRO A 558 -7.24 43.49 10.64
CA PRO A 558 -6.93 44.94 10.71
C PRO A 558 -7.73 45.79 9.72
N ASP A 559 -8.11 45.24 8.58
CA ASP A 559 -8.94 45.92 7.57
C ASP A 559 -10.45 45.92 7.89
N GLY A 560 -10.85 45.27 8.98
CA GLY A 560 -12.23 45.13 9.45
C GLY A 560 -13.00 43.96 8.79
N SER A 561 -12.34 43.13 7.98
CA SER A 561 -12.95 41.92 7.43
C SER A 561 -13.02 40.80 8.47
N ALA A 562 -13.95 39.87 8.30
CA ALA A 562 -13.96 38.63 9.09
C ALA A 562 -12.91 37.65 8.56
N VAL A 563 -12.45 36.76 9.43
CA VAL A 563 -11.67 35.59 9.02
C VAL A 563 -12.54 34.75 8.07
N SER A 564 -12.00 34.39 6.92
CA SER A 564 -12.68 33.57 5.92
C SER A 564 -12.67 32.10 6.36
N ASN A 565 -13.70 31.38 5.94
CA ASN A 565 -13.79 29.92 6.09
C ASN A 565 -13.70 29.30 4.70
N VAL A 566 -12.50 28.95 4.26
CA VAL A 566 -12.22 28.39 2.94
C VAL A 566 -11.75 26.96 3.09
N THR A 567 -12.27 26.08 2.25
CA THR A 567 -11.86 24.67 2.24
C THR A 567 -11.08 24.34 0.98
N LEU A 568 -9.85 23.88 1.14
CA LEU A 568 -9.06 23.21 0.10
C LEU A 568 -9.26 21.71 0.23
N THR A 569 -9.98 21.11 -0.73
CA THR A 569 -10.18 19.67 -0.80
C THR A 569 -9.16 19.07 -1.77
N ILE A 570 -8.50 18.00 -1.38
CA ILE A 570 -7.52 17.28 -2.21
C ILE A 570 -7.97 15.83 -2.30
N GLU A 571 -8.26 15.38 -3.52
CA GLU A 571 -8.70 14.00 -3.76
C GLU A 571 -7.53 13.02 -3.65
N ALA A 572 -7.85 11.74 -3.41
CA ALA A 572 -6.86 10.67 -3.30
C ALA A 572 -6.00 10.55 -4.57
N GLY A 573 -4.69 10.30 -4.40
CA GLY A 573 -3.71 10.14 -5.48
C GLY A 573 -3.28 11.44 -6.17
N VAL A 574 -3.64 12.59 -5.63
CA VAL A 574 -3.20 13.90 -6.15
C VAL A 574 -1.75 14.18 -5.75
N ASN A 575 -0.93 14.63 -6.72
CA ASN A 575 0.40 15.18 -6.47
C ASN A 575 0.35 16.72 -6.51
N VAL A 576 0.92 17.35 -5.48
CA VAL A 576 1.05 18.80 -5.36
C VAL A 576 2.54 19.16 -5.26
N TYR A 577 3.08 19.74 -6.30
CA TYR A 577 4.49 20.07 -6.39
C TYR A 577 4.78 21.51 -5.95
N GLY A 578 5.81 21.68 -5.12
CA GLY A 578 6.49 22.96 -4.92
C GLY A 578 7.57 23.15 -5.96
N LYS A 579 7.71 24.36 -6.51
CA LYS A 579 8.76 24.67 -7.48
C LYS A 579 10.14 24.47 -6.87
N THR A 580 10.93 23.56 -7.41
CA THR A 580 12.28 23.22 -6.94
C THR A 580 13.19 24.44 -6.85
N GLY A 581 13.92 24.54 -5.73
CA GLY A 581 14.84 25.65 -5.45
C GLY A 581 14.14 26.97 -5.15
N THR A 582 12.88 26.93 -4.71
CA THR A 582 12.11 28.11 -4.32
C THR A 582 11.43 27.94 -2.96
N PHE A 583 10.98 29.05 -2.41
CA PHE A 583 10.18 29.13 -1.19
C PHE A 583 8.70 28.70 -1.39
N ALA A 584 8.37 27.91 -2.40
CA ALA A 584 7.01 27.44 -2.61
C ALA A 584 6.54 26.65 -1.38
N ASN A 585 5.39 26.99 -0.82
CA ASN A 585 4.80 26.30 0.33
C ASN A 585 3.28 26.44 0.32
N LEU A 586 2.59 25.55 1.03
CA LEU A 586 1.15 25.62 1.22
C LEU A 586 0.83 26.10 2.63
N LEU A 587 0.14 27.21 2.75
CA LEU A 587 -0.30 27.79 4.02
C LEU A 587 -1.82 27.71 4.18
N ILE A 588 -2.28 26.96 5.17
CA ILE A 588 -3.68 26.94 5.61
C ILE A 588 -3.82 27.91 6.77
N THR A 589 -4.59 28.98 6.59
CA THR A 589 -4.73 30.03 7.62
C THR A 589 -5.84 29.69 8.62
N ARG A 590 -5.80 30.32 9.79
CA ARG A 590 -6.85 30.18 10.82
C ARG A 590 -8.26 30.28 10.20
N GLY A 591 -9.17 29.40 10.60
CA GLY A 591 -10.56 29.35 10.12
C GLY A 591 -10.76 28.68 8.77
N SER A 592 -9.69 28.47 8.00
CA SER A 592 -9.73 27.70 6.76
C SER A 592 -9.34 26.24 7.00
N LYS A 593 -9.60 25.36 6.03
CA LYS A 593 -9.41 23.91 6.20
C LYS A 593 -8.72 23.29 4.99
N ILE A 594 -7.89 22.29 5.29
CA ILE A 594 -7.42 21.33 4.31
C ILE A 594 -8.16 20.01 4.50
N MET A 595 -8.70 19.45 3.43
CA MET A 595 -9.38 18.15 3.41
C MET A 595 -8.60 17.23 2.46
N ALA A 596 -7.42 16.79 2.90
CA ALA A 596 -6.52 15.90 2.16
C ALA A 596 -6.79 14.46 2.59
N LYS A 597 -7.67 13.76 1.84
CA LYS A 597 -8.10 12.40 2.13
C LYS A 597 -7.56 11.44 1.08
N GLY A 598 -6.31 11.06 1.20
CA GLY A 598 -5.71 9.97 0.46
C GLY A 598 -6.24 8.61 0.92
N THR A 599 -5.73 7.57 0.30
CA THR A 599 -5.93 6.17 0.70
C THR A 599 -4.60 5.44 0.69
N LYS A 600 -4.55 4.27 1.30
CA LYS A 600 -3.33 3.43 1.27
C LYS A 600 -2.83 3.19 -0.16
N SER A 601 -3.74 2.98 -1.12
CA SER A 601 -3.43 2.74 -2.53
C SER A 601 -3.25 4.00 -3.39
N ALA A 602 -3.69 5.14 -2.90
CA ALA A 602 -3.63 6.42 -3.59
C ALA A 602 -3.34 7.56 -2.58
N PRO A 603 -2.13 7.58 -1.98
CA PRO A 603 -1.75 8.64 -1.06
C PRO A 603 -1.70 9.98 -1.79
N ILE A 604 -1.88 11.07 -1.05
CA ILE A 604 -1.65 12.41 -1.54
C ILE A 604 -0.19 12.76 -1.29
N VAL A 605 0.53 13.22 -2.33
CA VAL A 605 1.96 13.52 -2.24
C VAL A 605 2.21 15.01 -2.45
N PHE A 606 2.93 15.60 -1.52
CA PHE A 606 3.52 16.94 -1.64
C PHE A 606 5.03 16.78 -1.77
N SER A 607 5.64 17.29 -2.86
CA SER A 607 7.08 17.18 -3.10
C SER A 607 7.61 18.34 -3.93
N SER A 608 8.87 18.31 -4.30
CA SER A 608 9.45 19.22 -5.30
C SER A 608 8.97 18.87 -6.72
N ASP A 609 9.21 19.76 -7.71
CA ASP A 609 8.77 19.55 -9.09
C ASP A 609 9.83 18.91 -10.00
N ASP A 610 10.91 18.39 -9.44
CA ASP A 610 11.92 17.62 -10.17
C ASP A 610 11.61 16.10 -10.19
N GLU A 611 12.52 15.26 -10.62
CA GLU A 611 12.30 13.82 -10.73
C GLU A 611 12.77 13.13 -9.45
N GLY A 612 11.93 12.28 -8.86
CA GLY A 612 12.24 11.48 -7.69
C GLY A 612 11.58 11.97 -6.41
N LEU A 613 11.92 11.35 -5.30
CA LEU A 613 11.64 11.78 -3.93
C LEU A 613 12.91 11.57 -3.10
N ASP A 614 14.05 12.01 -3.63
CA ASP A 614 15.38 11.73 -3.07
C ASP A 614 16.14 13.00 -2.64
N GLY A 615 15.47 14.17 -2.77
CA GLY A 615 16.00 15.48 -2.41
C GLY A 615 15.78 15.90 -0.96
N SER A 616 16.20 17.13 -0.66
CA SER A 616 16.04 17.76 0.65
C SER A 616 16.21 19.26 0.52
N GLY A 617 15.34 20.06 1.13
CA GLY A 617 15.41 21.52 1.08
C GLY A 617 15.04 22.11 -0.29
N GLU A 618 14.26 21.43 -1.08
CA GLU A 618 13.98 21.82 -2.46
C GLU A 618 12.78 22.74 -2.61
N TRP A 619 11.82 22.64 -1.70
CA TRP A 619 10.67 23.53 -1.58
C TRP A 619 10.35 23.80 -0.10
N GLY A 620 9.36 24.63 0.21
CA GLY A 620 9.12 25.04 1.59
C GLY A 620 8.54 23.93 2.46
N GLY A 621 7.33 23.48 2.22
CA GLY A 621 6.61 22.54 3.09
C GLY A 621 5.15 22.95 3.30
N LEU A 622 4.50 22.34 4.29
CA LEU A 622 3.10 22.56 4.65
C LEU A 622 2.98 23.28 5.99
N ILE A 623 2.33 24.44 6.02
CA ILE A 623 2.10 25.22 7.23
C ILE A 623 0.60 25.28 7.52
N ILE A 624 0.21 24.92 8.76
CA ILE A 624 -1.19 24.94 9.19
C ILE A 624 -1.35 25.78 10.45
N HIS A 625 -2.18 26.81 10.36
CA HIS A 625 -2.55 27.68 11.47
C HIS A 625 -3.91 27.31 12.04
N GLY A 626 -3.98 27.21 13.37
CA GLY A 626 -5.22 26.95 14.08
C GLY A 626 -5.53 28.00 15.15
N PHE A 627 -6.66 27.82 15.84
CA PHE A 627 -7.12 28.64 16.95
C PHE A 627 -6.88 28.01 18.32
N ALA A 628 -6.12 26.93 18.40
CA ALA A 628 -5.86 26.25 19.67
C ALA A 628 -4.91 27.05 20.59
N PRO A 629 -4.90 26.76 21.91
CA PRO A 629 -4.05 27.41 22.88
C PRO A 629 -2.54 27.27 22.61
N HIS A 630 -1.82 28.34 22.89
CA HIS A 630 -0.39 28.44 22.73
C HIS A 630 0.18 29.14 23.97
N ASN A 631 1.35 28.79 24.49
CA ASN A 631 1.84 29.31 25.76
C ASN A 631 2.23 30.79 25.74
N GLU A 632 2.41 31.40 24.58
CA GLU A 632 2.58 32.85 24.42
C GLU A 632 1.26 33.63 24.41
N CYS A 633 0.11 32.96 24.31
CA CYS A 633 -1.18 33.60 24.40
C CYS A 633 -1.44 34.14 25.80
N ALA A 634 -1.84 35.41 25.93
CA ALA A 634 -2.10 36.05 27.20
C ALA A 634 -3.22 35.35 27.96
N GLU A 635 -3.02 34.97 29.22
CA GLU A 635 -4.03 34.35 30.09
C GLU A 635 -5.30 35.21 30.17
N GLY A 636 -6.45 34.63 29.78
CA GLY A 636 -7.73 35.32 29.83
C GLY A 636 -7.97 36.30 28.66
N GLY A 637 -7.16 36.25 27.60
CA GLY A 637 -7.40 36.94 26.35
C GLY A 637 -8.61 36.38 25.57
N SER A 638 -9.05 37.12 24.56
CA SER A 638 -10.12 36.70 23.68
C SER A 638 -9.60 36.29 22.31
N TYR A 639 -8.47 36.82 21.89
CA TYR A 639 -7.78 36.57 20.65
C TYR A 639 -6.28 36.44 20.95
N CYS A 640 -5.59 35.69 20.15
CA CYS A 640 -4.15 35.47 20.25
C CYS A 640 -3.51 35.58 18.86
N ASP A 641 -2.40 36.24 18.75
CA ASP A 641 -1.63 36.41 17.52
C ASP A 641 -0.19 35.99 17.79
N ILE A 642 0.14 34.77 17.46
CA ILE A 642 1.49 34.20 17.50
C ILE A 642 2.14 34.37 16.15
N ASP A 643 3.32 34.98 16.10
CA ASP A 643 4.10 35.08 14.86
C ASP A 643 4.60 33.69 14.46
N SER A 644 4.25 33.27 13.28
CA SER A 644 4.49 31.91 12.81
C SER A 644 5.73 31.84 11.92
N GLU A 645 6.31 30.68 11.90
CA GLU A 645 7.48 30.35 11.08
C GLU A 645 7.29 30.68 9.59
N GLY A 646 8.39 30.78 8.85
CA GLY A 646 8.41 31.00 7.41
C GLY A 646 7.79 32.33 6.96
N GLU A 647 7.74 33.38 7.83
CA GLU A 647 7.05 34.64 7.55
C GLU A 647 5.59 34.40 7.09
N SER A 648 4.90 33.39 7.66
CA SER A 648 3.53 32.97 7.27
C SER A 648 2.43 33.81 7.93
N GLY A 649 2.78 34.70 8.86
CA GLY A 649 1.86 35.57 9.57
C GLY A 649 1.45 35.02 10.95
N PHE A 650 0.21 35.24 11.36
CA PHE A 650 -0.22 35.00 12.73
C PHE A 650 -1.12 33.77 12.87
N ALA A 651 -0.94 33.01 13.97
CA ALA A 651 -1.72 31.84 14.34
C ALA A 651 -2.13 31.91 15.81
N GLY A 652 -2.73 30.84 16.34
CA GLY A 652 -3.10 30.69 17.75
C GLY A 652 -4.45 31.27 18.15
N GLY A 653 -4.90 30.87 19.31
CA GLY A 653 -6.19 31.25 19.87
C GLY A 653 -6.46 30.62 21.23
N TYR A 654 -7.74 30.27 21.51
CA TYR A 654 -8.18 29.71 22.78
C TYR A 654 -9.16 28.54 22.63
N ASP A 655 -9.26 27.99 21.43
CA ASP A 655 -10.17 26.88 21.13
C ASP A 655 -9.38 25.57 20.99
N PRO A 656 -9.31 24.73 22.05
CA PRO A 656 -8.60 23.47 21.97
C PRO A 656 -9.26 22.45 21.06
N ASP A 657 -10.54 22.63 20.72
CA ASP A 657 -11.31 21.76 19.83
C ASP A 657 -11.30 22.29 18.37
N ASP A 658 -10.46 23.30 18.06
CA ASP A 658 -10.32 23.84 16.72
C ASP A 658 -9.98 22.76 15.70
N SER A 659 -10.51 22.93 14.47
CA SER A 659 -10.30 21.99 13.36
C SER A 659 -9.82 22.70 12.12
N SER A 660 -8.58 22.48 11.75
CA SER A 660 -7.99 22.90 10.47
C SER A 660 -8.21 21.90 9.34
N GLY A 661 -8.95 20.81 9.58
CA GLY A 661 -9.37 19.84 8.55
C GLY A 661 -8.93 18.40 8.80
N VAL A 662 -8.59 17.70 7.73
CA VAL A 662 -8.23 16.27 7.73
C VAL A 662 -7.01 16.07 6.84
N LEU A 663 -5.99 15.38 7.36
CA LEU A 663 -4.89 14.80 6.60
C LEU A 663 -4.88 13.30 6.84
N ASN A 664 -5.10 12.52 5.79
CA ASN A 664 -5.12 11.06 5.88
C ASN A 664 -4.42 10.47 4.66
N TYR A 665 -3.46 9.56 4.85
CA TYR A 665 -2.55 9.06 3.82
C TYR A 665 -1.90 10.20 3.02
N VAL A 666 -1.14 11.04 3.72
CA VAL A 666 -0.44 12.19 3.16
C VAL A 666 1.06 12.02 3.31
N VAL A 667 1.78 12.16 2.22
CA VAL A 667 3.25 12.18 2.15
C VAL A 667 3.71 13.62 1.88
N VAL A 668 4.63 14.15 2.68
CA VAL A 668 5.34 15.40 2.45
C VAL A 668 6.82 15.08 2.31
N ALA A 669 7.39 15.31 1.15
CA ALA A 669 8.77 14.95 0.86
C ALA A 669 9.59 16.15 0.37
N GLU A 670 10.94 16.13 0.58
CA GLU A 670 11.93 17.04 0.00
C GLU A 670 11.81 18.50 0.46
N GLY A 671 11.02 18.76 1.50
CA GLY A 671 10.82 20.11 2.05
C GLY A 671 12.06 20.67 2.76
N GLY A 672 11.89 21.83 3.42
CA GLY A 672 12.95 22.43 4.21
C GLY A 672 13.78 23.51 3.50
N TYR A 673 13.21 24.24 2.55
CA TYR A 673 13.94 25.27 1.82
C TYR A 673 14.42 26.40 2.75
N GLU A 674 15.73 26.65 2.77
CA GLU A 674 16.35 27.75 3.50
C GLU A 674 16.11 29.08 2.77
N PHE A 675 15.12 29.86 3.19
CA PHE A 675 14.78 31.14 2.57
C PHE A 675 15.64 32.30 3.07
N SER A 676 16.28 32.16 4.25
CA SER A 676 17.34 33.06 4.75
C SER A 676 18.23 32.26 5.70
N THR A 677 19.47 32.69 5.89
CA THR A 677 20.47 31.94 6.67
C THR A 677 19.96 31.49 8.03
N GLY A 678 19.78 30.17 8.23
CA GLY A 678 19.27 29.54 9.44
C GLY A 678 17.76 29.76 9.66
N ASN A 679 17.01 30.01 8.58
CA ASN A 679 15.56 30.00 8.58
C ASN A 679 15.10 29.12 7.44
N GLU A 680 14.70 27.95 7.76
CA GLU A 680 14.13 26.90 6.89
C GLU A 680 12.63 26.75 7.22
N ILE A 681 11.92 25.92 6.54
CA ILE A 681 10.53 25.55 6.88
C ILE A 681 10.51 24.06 7.13
N ASN A 682 9.82 23.64 8.19
CA ASN A 682 9.61 22.22 8.47
C ASN A 682 8.81 21.51 7.36
N GLY A 683 8.90 20.20 7.28
CA GLY A 683 8.05 19.44 6.39
C GLY A 683 6.57 19.73 6.65
N ILE A 684 6.17 19.70 7.92
CA ILE A 684 4.85 20.13 8.40
C ILE A 684 5.00 21.01 9.65
N SER A 685 4.60 22.26 9.57
CA SER A 685 4.54 23.20 10.72
C SER A 685 3.10 23.35 11.20
N LEU A 686 2.82 23.05 12.46
CA LEU A 686 1.49 23.08 13.07
C LEU A 686 1.44 24.13 14.17
N VAL A 687 0.89 25.31 13.88
CA VAL A 687 0.91 26.47 14.79
C VAL A 687 -0.47 26.67 15.44
N GLY A 688 -0.59 26.34 16.72
CA GLY A 688 -1.85 26.43 17.46
C GLY A 688 -2.97 25.57 16.85
N VAL A 689 -2.66 24.37 16.38
CA VAL A 689 -3.66 23.47 15.78
C VAL A 689 -4.35 22.64 16.85
N GLY A 690 -5.67 22.56 16.77
CA GLY A 690 -6.51 21.93 17.79
C GLY A 690 -6.84 20.45 17.53
N SER A 691 -7.36 19.78 18.59
CA SER A 691 -7.71 18.35 18.58
C SER A 691 -8.86 17.98 17.63
N GLY A 692 -9.62 18.97 17.13
CA GLY A 692 -10.62 18.75 16.09
C GLY A 692 -10.02 18.52 14.70
N THR A 693 -8.70 18.68 14.51
CA THR A 693 -7.99 18.36 13.28
C THR A 693 -7.61 16.87 13.31
N GLU A 694 -7.98 16.16 12.26
CA GLU A 694 -7.68 14.73 12.09
C GLU A 694 -6.37 14.56 11.32
N MET A 695 -5.40 13.85 11.91
CA MET A 695 -4.14 13.50 11.26
C MET A 695 -3.85 12.01 11.46
N ASP A 696 -3.92 11.25 10.37
CA ASP A 696 -3.70 9.80 10.40
C ASP A 696 -2.98 9.35 9.12
N TYR A 697 -2.03 8.42 9.23
CA TYR A 697 -1.19 7.96 8.12
C TYR A 697 -0.45 9.13 7.44
N ILE A 698 0.47 9.76 8.19
CA ILE A 698 1.26 10.91 7.73
C ILE A 698 2.72 10.49 7.58
N GLN A 699 3.33 10.73 6.43
CA GLN A 699 4.78 10.63 6.28
C GLN A 699 5.40 11.99 5.99
N VAL A 700 6.55 12.29 6.64
CA VAL A 700 7.49 13.33 6.20
C VAL A 700 8.81 12.69 5.88
N HIS A 701 9.31 12.92 4.66
CA HIS A 701 10.50 12.29 4.13
C HIS A 701 11.48 13.28 3.52
N GLY A 702 12.75 13.22 3.94
CA GLY A 702 13.81 13.97 3.30
C GLY A 702 13.71 15.48 3.53
N ASN A 703 13.16 15.96 4.64
CA ASN A 703 13.15 17.39 4.95
C ASN A 703 14.55 17.89 5.36
N SER A 704 14.93 19.13 4.98
CA SER A 704 16.23 19.72 5.34
C SER A 704 16.27 20.25 6.78
N ASP A 705 15.13 20.68 7.26
CA ASP A 705 14.85 21.08 8.63
C ASP A 705 14.09 19.95 9.32
N ASP A 706 13.20 20.26 10.28
CA ASP A 706 12.44 19.24 11.00
C ASP A 706 11.41 18.52 10.11
N GLY A 707 11.14 17.28 10.45
CA GLY A 707 10.08 16.55 9.78
C GLY A 707 8.72 17.16 10.08
N ILE A 708 8.34 17.20 11.35
CA ILE A 708 7.10 17.83 11.81
C ILE A 708 7.38 18.62 13.09
N GLU A 709 6.84 19.83 13.18
CA GLU A 709 6.97 20.65 14.37
C GLU A 709 5.61 21.17 14.86
N PHE A 710 5.44 21.10 16.19
CA PHE A 710 4.21 21.48 16.89
C PHE A 710 4.45 22.73 17.76
N TYR A 711 4.03 23.88 17.29
CA TYR A 711 4.07 25.14 18.01
C TYR A 711 2.80 25.31 18.86
N GLY A 712 2.82 24.81 20.09
CA GLY A 712 1.64 24.79 20.94
C GLY A 712 0.49 23.94 20.39
N GLY A 713 -0.75 24.23 20.81
CA GLY A 713 -1.92 23.45 20.40
C GLY A 713 -2.01 22.07 21.04
N ASN A 714 -2.91 21.25 20.52
CA ASN A 714 -3.18 19.91 21.04
C ASN A 714 -3.71 18.94 19.97
N VAL A 715 -3.31 19.14 18.72
CA VAL A 715 -3.63 18.22 17.63
C VAL A 715 -3.07 16.84 17.92
N ASN A 716 -3.79 15.79 17.50
CA ASN A 716 -3.41 14.41 17.68
C ASN A 716 -2.95 13.80 16.36
N VAL A 717 -2.00 12.85 16.41
CA VAL A 717 -1.48 12.12 15.23
C VAL A 717 -1.47 10.62 15.50
N LYS A 718 -2.06 9.84 14.60
CA LYS A 718 -1.85 8.39 14.51
C LYS A 718 -1.06 8.03 13.26
N HIS A 719 -0.36 6.89 13.30
CA HIS A 719 0.38 6.31 12.17
C HIS A 719 1.30 7.34 11.48
N GLY A 720 2.21 7.94 12.26
CA GLY A 720 3.21 8.89 11.76
C GLY A 720 4.52 8.21 11.39
N VAL A 721 5.05 8.53 10.21
CA VAL A 721 6.32 8.00 9.67
C VAL A 721 7.24 9.18 9.34
N PHE A 722 8.40 9.27 9.99
CA PHE A 722 9.35 10.35 9.80
C PHE A 722 10.71 9.78 9.40
N THR A 723 11.11 10.02 8.15
CA THR A 723 12.26 9.34 7.54
C THR A 723 13.21 10.31 6.86
N ASN A 724 14.52 10.10 7.05
CA ASN A 724 15.60 10.87 6.41
C ASN A 724 15.56 12.39 6.61
N ASN A 725 14.88 12.89 7.64
CA ASN A 725 14.89 14.33 7.96
C ASN A 725 16.26 14.72 8.52
N ASN A 726 16.77 15.87 8.10
CA ASN A 726 18.18 16.21 8.30
C ASN A 726 18.45 16.89 9.66
N ASP A 727 17.53 17.69 10.16
CA ASP A 727 17.58 18.15 11.56
C ASP A 727 16.71 17.23 12.42
N ASP A 728 15.75 17.68 13.17
CA ASP A 728 14.96 16.80 14.02
C ASP A 728 13.84 16.09 13.23
N SER A 729 13.47 14.90 13.66
CA SER A 729 12.39 14.20 12.95
C SER A 729 11.02 14.62 13.46
N VAL A 730 10.89 14.86 14.76
CA VAL A 730 9.70 15.38 15.44
C VAL A 730 10.15 16.41 16.47
N ASP A 731 9.68 17.63 16.33
CA ASP A 731 9.89 18.68 17.32
C ASP A 731 8.56 19.18 17.91
N TRP A 732 8.61 19.64 19.13
CA TRP A 732 7.53 20.40 19.76
C TRP A 732 8.02 21.42 20.75
N ASP A 733 7.32 22.53 20.73
CA ASP A 733 7.57 23.62 21.69
C ASP A 733 6.28 24.35 22.10
N GLU A 734 6.44 25.48 22.72
CA GLU A 734 5.41 26.51 22.98
C GLU A 734 4.10 26.01 23.60
N GLY A 735 4.18 24.90 24.36
CA GLY A 735 3.05 24.40 25.13
C GLY A 735 2.23 23.30 24.44
N TYR A 736 2.78 22.55 23.51
CA TYR A 736 2.10 21.44 22.86
C TYR A 736 1.65 20.35 23.83
N GLN A 737 0.39 19.90 23.71
CA GLN A 737 -0.24 18.91 24.59
C GLN A 737 -1.12 17.89 23.85
N GLY A 738 -0.73 17.45 22.67
CA GLY A 738 -1.44 16.42 21.88
C GLY A 738 -1.13 14.99 22.29
N ASN A 739 -1.72 14.05 21.53
CA ASN A 739 -1.49 12.60 21.66
C ASN A 739 -0.98 12.03 20.34
N LEU A 740 0.12 11.30 20.38
CA LEU A 740 0.72 10.65 19.22
C LEU A 740 0.76 9.14 19.45
N GLN A 741 0.32 8.34 18.47
CA GLN A 741 0.38 6.90 18.58
C GLN A 741 0.78 6.25 17.25
N TYR A 742 1.50 5.14 17.32
CA TYR A 742 2.07 4.43 16.18
C TYR A 742 3.01 5.34 15.37
N ILE A 743 4.11 5.73 15.99
CA ILE A 743 5.10 6.64 15.41
C ILE A 743 6.38 5.87 15.07
N ILE A 744 6.80 5.94 13.81
CA ILE A 744 8.08 5.42 13.34
C ILE A 744 8.99 6.60 12.99
N VAL A 745 10.16 6.66 13.59
CA VAL A 745 11.26 7.55 13.20
C VAL A 745 12.41 6.70 12.71
N LYS A 746 12.82 6.88 11.45
CA LYS A 746 14.04 6.25 10.89
C LYS A 746 14.89 7.34 10.26
N GLN A 747 15.92 7.74 10.98
CA GLN A 747 16.86 8.77 10.52
C GLN A 747 17.79 8.20 9.45
N GLY A 748 18.18 9.01 8.50
CA GLY A 748 19.18 8.71 7.49
C GLY A 748 20.29 9.75 7.54
N ALA A 749 21.38 9.47 8.25
CA ALA A 749 22.51 10.38 8.39
C ALA A 749 22.12 11.78 8.94
N SER A 750 21.19 11.84 9.88
CA SER A 750 20.66 13.07 10.47
C SER A 750 21.70 13.87 11.27
N LYS A 751 21.52 15.17 11.29
CA LYS A 751 22.27 16.10 12.14
C LYS A 751 21.60 16.34 13.50
N GLY A 752 20.30 16.26 13.57
CA GLY A 752 19.48 16.54 14.73
C GLY A 752 19.03 15.30 15.51
N GLU A 753 18.07 15.44 16.38
CA GLU A 753 17.52 14.40 17.24
C GLU A 753 16.37 13.65 16.53
N ALA A 754 16.01 12.45 17.03
CA ALA A 754 14.74 11.83 16.63
C ALA A 754 13.55 12.62 17.16
N PHE A 755 13.73 13.16 18.39
CA PHE A 755 12.79 14.08 19.03
C PHE A 755 13.55 15.21 19.73
N GLU A 756 13.37 16.44 19.30
CA GLU A 756 13.69 17.63 20.07
C GLU A 756 12.44 18.12 20.82
N MET A 757 12.60 18.53 22.05
CA MET A 757 11.44 18.78 22.91
C MET A 757 11.70 19.95 23.84
N ASP A 758 11.00 21.04 23.61
CA ASP A 758 11.12 22.18 24.48
C ASP A 758 9.78 22.83 24.91
N THR A 759 9.82 23.78 25.79
CA THR A 759 8.73 24.66 26.16
C THR A 759 9.24 26.07 26.03
N GLU A 760 9.54 26.52 24.86
CA GLU A 760 9.88 27.91 24.60
C GLU A 760 8.69 28.82 24.93
N GLY A 761 8.75 30.07 24.73
CA GLY A 761 7.69 31.00 25.08
C GLY A 761 7.69 31.51 26.52
N SER A 762 6.73 32.34 26.87
CA SER A 762 6.77 33.19 28.05
C SER A 762 5.92 32.73 29.23
N SER A 763 5.11 31.70 29.13
CA SER A 763 4.13 31.30 30.14
C SER A 763 4.63 30.22 31.10
N ASP A 764 4.85 30.55 32.36
CA ASP A 764 5.36 29.64 33.39
C ASP A 764 4.41 28.49 33.79
N GLY A 765 3.20 28.45 33.32
CA GLY A 765 2.21 27.44 33.70
C GLY A 765 1.76 26.51 32.59
N PHE A 766 2.18 26.74 31.35
CA PHE A 766 1.72 26.05 30.19
C PHE A 766 2.88 25.34 29.50
N LEU A 767 3.14 24.12 29.95
CA LEU A 767 4.28 23.31 29.48
C LEU A 767 3.92 22.48 28.28
N SER A 768 4.89 22.27 27.41
CA SER A 768 4.85 21.19 26.41
C SER A 768 4.97 19.85 27.13
N LYS A 769 3.98 18.96 26.98
CA LYS A 769 3.95 17.66 27.66
C LYS A 769 2.99 16.67 26.97
N PRO A 770 3.16 16.39 25.66
CA PRO A 770 2.30 15.46 24.94
C PRO A 770 2.38 14.03 25.49
N THR A 771 1.43 13.20 25.09
CA THR A 771 1.46 11.76 25.36
C THR A 771 1.79 11.01 24.07
N LEU A 772 2.77 10.11 24.13
CA LEU A 772 3.19 9.24 23.04
C LEU A 772 3.03 7.77 23.44
N ALA A 773 2.52 6.98 22.51
CA ALA A 773 2.39 5.54 22.70
C ALA A 773 2.80 4.77 21.43
N ASN A 774 3.37 3.58 21.58
CA ASN A 774 3.79 2.75 20.48
C ASN A 774 4.71 3.48 19.49
N VAL A 775 5.94 3.75 19.95
CA VAL A 775 6.95 4.48 19.18
C VAL A 775 8.14 3.58 18.88
N THR A 776 8.61 3.58 17.63
CA THR A 776 9.86 2.93 17.21
C THR A 776 10.82 3.97 16.64
N ILE A 777 12.02 4.07 17.20
CA ILE A 777 13.05 5.03 16.83
C ILE A 777 14.30 4.29 16.38
N ILE A 778 14.75 4.55 15.15
CA ILE A 778 16.00 4.07 14.58
C ILE A 778 16.89 5.27 14.27
N ASN A 779 17.89 5.48 15.09
CA ASN A 779 18.78 6.64 14.95
C ASN A 779 19.85 6.37 13.90
N ASP A 780 20.14 7.36 13.08
CA ASP A 780 21.32 7.41 12.21
C ASP A 780 21.89 8.82 12.20
N LYS A 781 23.10 9.00 12.67
CA LYS A 781 23.72 10.29 12.91
C LYS A 781 25.00 10.47 12.10
N VAL A 782 25.17 11.65 11.48
CA VAL A 782 26.45 12.05 10.89
C VAL A 782 27.51 12.36 11.93
N ALA A 783 28.77 12.32 11.54
CA ALA A 783 29.90 12.63 12.42
C ALA A 783 29.80 14.04 13.03
N ASP A 784 30.29 14.18 14.28
CA ASP A 784 30.36 15.45 15.05
C ASP A 784 28.99 16.08 15.40
N ARG A 785 27.92 15.26 15.47
CA ARG A 785 26.58 15.71 15.89
C ARG A 785 26.18 15.15 17.25
N ALA A 786 24.99 15.55 17.70
CA ALA A 786 24.45 15.14 18.99
C ALA A 786 24.49 13.61 19.18
N THR A 787 24.86 13.17 20.39
CA THR A 787 25.03 11.76 20.75
C THR A 787 23.82 11.19 21.50
N TYR A 788 22.63 11.78 21.31
CA TYR A 788 21.37 11.35 21.93
C TYR A 788 20.23 11.29 20.93
N SER A 789 19.23 10.46 21.26
CA SER A 789 18.05 10.27 20.42
C SER A 789 16.96 11.27 20.71
N LEU A 790 16.67 11.47 21.99
CA LEU A 790 15.62 12.35 22.51
C LEU A 790 16.25 13.43 23.39
N ASN A 791 15.84 14.69 23.24
CA ASN A 791 16.43 15.82 23.94
C ASN A 791 15.36 16.73 24.58
N PHE A 792 15.19 16.64 25.90
CA PHE A 792 14.29 17.48 26.68
C PHE A 792 14.99 18.76 27.13
N LYS A 793 14.48 19.90 26.67
CA LYS A 793 15.02 21.23 26.93
C LYS A 793 13.94 22.15 27.54
N LYS A 794 14.36 23.27 28.04
CA LYS A 794 13.51 24.43 28.40
C LYS A 794 12.18 24.07 29.09
N ARG A 795 12.25 23.19 30.11
CA ARG A 795 11.10 22.72 30.91
C ARG A 795 10.07 21.89 30.12
N SER A 796 10.43 21.28 28.99
CA SER A 796 9.55 20.34 28.32
C SER A 796 9.41 19.04 29.11
N GLY A 797 8.21 18.51 29.11
CA GLY A 797 7.85 17.18 29.57
C GLY A 797 7.42 16.30 28.42
N GLY A 798 6.84 15.15 28.74
CA GLY A 798 6.27 14.19 27.81
C GLY A 798 6.01 12.86 28.50
N PHE A 799 5.00 12.14 28.04
CA PHE A 799 4.63 10.83 28.55
C PHE A 799 4.84 9.81 27.45
N PHE A 800 5.90 8.99 27.57
CA PHE A 800 6.24 7.96 26.58
C PHE A 800 5.86 6.58 27.10
N HIS A 801 5.06 5.86 26.32
CA HIS A 801 4.59 4.51 26.62
C HIS A 801 4.88 3.57 25.46
N ASN A 802 5.28 2.34 25.75
CA ASN A 802 5.51 1.30 24.74
C ASN A 802 6.49 1.73 23.63
N THR A 803 7.69 2.19 24.01
CA THR A 803 8.68 2.79 23.09
C THR A 803 9.92 1.92 22.93
N VAL A 804 10.38 1.75 21.68
CA VAL A 804 11.68 1.14 21.31
C VAL A 804 12.60 2.23 20.78
N VAL A 805 13.84 2.25 21.25
CA VAL A 805 14.89 3.15 20.75
C VAL A 805 16.12 2.33 20.38
N THR A 806 16.51 2.36 19.11
CA THR A 806 17.69 1.66 18.59
C THR A 806 18.55 2.59 17.72
N VAL A 807 19.65 2.08 17.16
CA VAL A 807 20.57 2.81 16.30
C VAL A 807 20.93 1.96 15.08
N ALA A 808 20.92 2.57 13.90
CA ALA A 808 21.32 1.92 12.67
C ALA A 808 22.83 1.61 12.67
N ASP A 809 23.22 0.51 12.04
CA ASP A 809 24.63 0.13 11.84
C ASP A 809 25.41 1.17 11.00
N SER A 810 24.73 1.92 10.14
CA SER A 810 25.26 3.01 9.32
C SER A 810 25.63 4.27 10.09
N SER A 811 25.15 4.43 11.33
CA SER A 811 25.36 5.66 12.10
C SER A 811 26.85 5.95 12.32
N GLU A 812 27.33 7.11 11.85
CA GLU A 812 28.73 7.55 11.94
C GLU A 812 29.11 7.98 13.36
N THR A 813 28.15 8.50 14.11
CA THR A 813 28.33 8.97 15.50
C THR A 813 27.66 8.00 16.46
N ALA A 814 28.40 7.59 17.49
CA ALA A 814 27.82 6.76 18.56
C ALA A 814 26.69 7.51 19.26
N VAL A 815 25.53 6.87 19.35
CA VAL A 815 24.41 7.37 20.15
C VAL A 815 24.51 6.71 21.52
N ASP A 816 25.19 7.39 22.45
CA ASP A 816 25.49 6.83 23.80
C ASP A 816 24.38 7.13 24.82
N THR A 817 23.48 8.06 24.50
CA THR A 817 22.41 8.52 25.38
C THR A 817 21.07 8.48 24.65
N CYS A 818 20.16 7.59 25.06
CA CYS A 818 18.84 7.48 24.47
C CYS A 818 17.98 8.70 24.81
N ILE A 819 18.03 9.18 26.04
CA ILE A 819 17.34 10.39 26.50
C ILE A 819 18.34 11.34 27.14
N ASN A 820 18.43 12.55 26.62
CA ASN A 820 19.09 13.67 27.29
C ASN A 820 18.03 14.57 27.95
N VAL A 821 18.33 15.01 29.20
CA VAL A 821 17.57 16.02 29.92
C VAL A 821 18.56 17.12 30.30
N ASP A 822 18.45 18.30 29.70
CA ASP A 822 19.53 19.33 29.69
C ASP A 822 19.48 20.14 30.96
N GLY A 823 19.16 20.16 31.92
CA GLY A 823 19.28 21.01 33.12
C GLY A 823 18.68 22.42 32.96
N SER A 824 17.84 22.65 31.96
CA SER A 824 17.11 23.91 31.78
C SER A 824 15.70 23.91 32.40
N GLY A 825 15.43 22.97 33.30
CA GLY A 825 14.17 22.84 34.05
C GLY A 825 13.39 21.57 33.81
N SER A 826 13.66 20.85 32.74
CA SER A 826 13.01 19.56 32.40
C SER A 826 13.36 18.48 33.43
N GLU A 827 14.53 18.57 34.07
CA GLU A 827 14.95 17.67 35.15
C GLU A 827 14.02 17.67 36.37
N ALA A 828 13.32 18.77 36.60
CA ALA A 828 12.35 18.86 37.70
C ALA A 828 11.01 18.16 37.39
N LEU A 829 10.77 17.80 36.11
CA LEU A 829 9.53 17.18 35.65
C LEU A 829 9.61 15.66 35.69
N VAL A 830 10.81 15.07 35.82
CA VAL A 830 10.99 13.62 35.83
C VAL A 830 10.14 12.96 36.92
N GLY A 831 9.31 12.00 36.52
CA GLY A 831 8.37 11.29 37.38
C GLY A 831 7.06 12.03 37.67
N THR A 832 6.85 13.24 37.11
CA THR A 832 5.59 14.01 37.25
C THR A 832 4.97 14.39 35.91
N ALA A 833 5.68 15.10 35.05
CA ALA A 833 5.29 15.48 33.70
C ALA A 833 6.29 15.00 32.61
N LEU A 834 7.38 14.36 33.00
CA LEU A 834 8.29 13.64 32.13
C LEU A 834 8.36 12.19 32.63
N VAL A 835 7.74 11.28 31.88
CA VAL A 835 7.53 9.88 32.28
C VAL A 835 7.83 8.96 31.10
N ILE A 836 8.58 7.89 31.35
CA ILE A 836 8.75 6.77 30.40
C ILE A 836 8.22 5.49 31.03
N ASN A 837 7.54 4.67 30.23
CA ASN A 837 6.90 3.44 30.71
C ASN A 837 6.90 2.38 29.61
N ASN A 838 7.25 1.15 29.94
CA ASN A 838 7.44 0.06 28.96
C ASN A 838 8.41 0.50 27.85
N TRP A 839 9.68 0.62 28.18
CA TRP A 839 10.71 1.17 27.32
C TRP A 839 11.79 0.13 27.02
N ILE A 840 12.06 -0.12 25.72
CA ILE A 840 13.23 -0.89 25.28
C ILE A 840 14.32 0.09 24.85
N GLN A 841 15.49 -0.04 25.50
CA GLN A 841 16.63 0.82 25.28
C GLN A 841 17.74 0.04 24.57
N ASP A 842 18.03 0.43 23.34
CA ASP A 842 19.08 -0.15 22.51
C ASP A 842 19.71 0.90 21.57
N CYS A 843 19.87 2.12 22.04
CA CYS A 843 20.42 3.20 21.24
C CYS A 843 21.97 3.29 21.25
N GLY A 844 22.65 2.49 22.04
CA GLY A 844 24.10 2.51 22.13
C GLY A 844 24.77 1.72 20.99
N GLN A 845 25.91 2.20 20.51
CA GLN A 845 26.70 1.50 19.49
C GLN A 845 27.65 0.48 20.07
N GLY A 846 27.66 -0.73 19.52
CA GLY A 846 28.56 -1.83 19.84
C GLY A 846 27.92 -2.97 20.63
N ALA A 847 28.44 -4.19 20.45
CA ALA A 847 27.87 -5.40 21.02
C ALA A 847 27.61 -5.32 22.53
N GLY A 848 26.34 -5.39 22.94
CA GLY A 848 25.91 -5.33 24.33
C GLY A 848 25.99 -3.93 24.97
N VAL A 849 26.03 -2.86 24.19
CA VAL A 849 25.91 -1.48 24.65
C VAL A 849 24.51 -0.97 24.28
N HIS A 850 23.67 -0.80 25.26
CA HIS A 850 22.27 -0.39 25.06
C HIS A 850 22.02 1.11 25.30
N GLY A 851 23.08 1.90 25.47
CA GLY A 851 23.01 3.32 25.73
C GLY A 851 22.65 3.67 27.19
N SER A 852 22.46 4.95 27.44
CA SER A 852 22.11 5.45 28.78
C SER A 852 20.85 6.34 28.73
N LEU A 853 20.15 6.42 29.86
CA LEU A 853 19.13 7.43 30.10
C LEU A 853 19.76 8.60 30.82
N SER A 854 19.68 9.78 30.25
CA SER A 854 20.12 11.07 30.78
C SER A 854 21.52 11.15 31.38
N GLY A 855 22.36 12.00 30.86
CA GLY A 855 23.75 12.17 31.28
C GLY A 855 23.93 12.92 32.61
N ALA A 856 22.93 13.54 33.26
CA ALA A 856 23.14 14.39 34.44
C ALA A 856 21.97 14.32 35.42
N ASN A 857 22.23 13.73 36.60
CA ASN A 857 21.50 13.94 37.88
C ASN A 857 19.99 13.66 37.89
N VAL A 858 19.41 13.03 36.92
CA VAL A 858 18.02 12.56 36.93
C VAL A 858 18.00 11.03 36.91
N SER A 859 16.97 10.44 37.49
CA SER A 859 16.78 9.02 37.45
C SER A 859 15.33 8.70 37.06
N PHE A 860 15.17 8.03 35.93
CA PHE A 860 13.90 7.41 35.56
C PHE A 860 13.63 6.16 36.41
N ASP A 861 12.40 5.70 36.44
CA ASP A 861 12.06 4.45 37.12
C ASP A 861 12.64 3.27 36.34
N ALA A 862 13.74 2.71 36.85
CA ALA A 862 14.41 1.60 36.19
C ALA A 862 13.54 0.31 36.09
N SER A 863 12.40 0.24 36.79
CA SER A 863 11.49 -0.91 36.67
C SER A 863 10.64 -0.91 35.39
N THR A 864 10.62 0.21 34.66
CA THR A 864 9.88 0.38 33.40
C THR A 864 10.80 0.43 32.16
N VAL A 865 12.12 0.26 32.39
CA VAL A 865 13.14 0.30 31.33
C VAL A 865 13.81 -1.05 31.20
N THR A 866 13.86 -1.57 29.98
CA THR A 866 14.58 -2.80 29.63
C THR A 866 15.78 -2.47 28.73
N GLU A 867 16.98 -2.79 29.20
CA GLU A 867 18.24 -2.67 28.44
C GLU A 867 18.49 -4.01 27.72
N THR A 868 18.06 -4.09 26.45
CA THR A 868 18.16 -5.30 25.62
C THR A 868 18.23 -4.92 24.15
N ASP A 869 18.70 -5.82 23.31
CA ASP A 869 18.68 -5.66 21.86
C ASP A 869 17.23 -5.46 21.42
N ALA A 870 16.98 -4.46 20.58
CA ALA A 870 15.64 -4.16 20.06
C ALA A 870 15.11 -5.28 19.17
N ALA A 871 16.02 -6.02 18.52
CA ALA A 871 15.71 -7.14 17.64
C ALA A 871 14.59 -6.81 16.65
N LEU A 872 14.70 -5.66 15.95
CA LEU A 872 13.73 -5.28 14.94
C LEU A 872 13.80 -6.25 13.76
N ASP A 873 12.64 -6.71 13.31
CA ASP A 873 12.50 -7.49 12.09
C ASP A 873 12.36 -6.57 10.84
N ALA A 874 12.19 -7.16 9.68
CA ALA A 874 12.01 -6.42 8.42
C ALA A 874 10.73 -5.56 8.38
N LEU A 875 9.79 -5.79 9.29
CA LEU A 875 8.56 -5.00 9.42
C LEU A 875 8.68 -3.91 10.49
N LEU A 876 9.88 -3.71 11.05
CA LEU A 876 10.17 -2.75 12.13
C LEU A 876 9.44 -3.08 13.44
N SER A 877 8.99 -4.32 13.62
CA SER A 877 8.44 -4.80 14.88
C SER A 877 9.55 -5.35 15.77
N SER A 878 9.47 -5.10 17.09
CA SER A 878 10.48 -5.61 18.03
C SER A 878 10.18 -7.06 18.39
N GLN A 879 11.10 -7.95 18.07
CA GLN A 879 11.07 -9.37 18.43
C GLN A 879 11.75 -9.65 19.79
N ALA A 880 12.11 -8.61 20.53
CA ALA A 880 12.61 -8.78 21.89
C ALA A 880 11.54 -9.47 22.78
N PRO A 881 11.92 -10.43 23.64
CA PRO A 881 10.94 -11.17 24.46
C PRO A 881 10.09 -10.25 25.38
N GLU A 882 10.56 -9.07 25.65
CA GLU A 882 9.93 -8.05 26.49
C GLU A 882 8.95 -7.16 25.70
N ALA A 883 8.97 -7.23 24.37
CA ALA A 883 8.14 -6.41 23.52
C ALA A 883 6.67 -6.86 23.44
N SER A 884 6.36 -8.09 23.84
CA SER A 884 5.02 -8.66 23.76
C SER A 884 4.57 -9.28 25.08
N GLY A 885 3.28 -9.62 25.18
CA GLY A 885 2.70 -10.27 26.37
C GLY A 885 2.51 -9.34 27.55
N LEU A 886 2.47 -8.05 27.33
CA LEU A 886 2.18 -7.03 28.33
C LEU A 886 0.68 -7.01 28.66
N ALA A 887 0.32 -6.37 29.77
CA ALA A 887 -1.08 -6.00 29.97
C ALA A 887 -1.39 -4.77 29.11
N PRO A 888 -2.56 -4.70 28.47
CA PRO A 888 -2.94 -3.50 27.72
C PRO A 888 -2.84 -2.22 28.58
N LEU A 889 -2.44 -1.12 27.94
CA LEU A 889 -2.34 0.18 28.60
C LEU A 889 -3.70 0.61 29.19
N ASP A 890 -3.73 0.97 30.45
CA ASP A 890 -4.92 1.51 31.13
C ASP A 890 -4.76 3.04 31.27
N TRP A 891 -5.30 3.77 30.28
CA TRP A 891 -5.20 5.22 30.24
C TRP A 891 -5.85 5.91 31.45
N SER A 892 -6.92 5.32 31.99
CA SER A 892 -7.56 5.83 33.20
C SER A 892 -6.64 5.68 34.44
N ALA A 893 -5.92 4.56 34.53
CA ALA A 893 -4.95 4.34 35.59
C ALA A 893 -3.73 5.26 35.44
N ILE A 894 -3.24 5.50 34.21
CA ILE A 894 -2.14 6.40 33.88
C ILE A 894 -2.52 7.83 34.28
N ASN A 895 -3.67 8.33 33.86
CA ASN A 895 -4.17 9.66 34.25
C ASN A 895 -4.40 9.78 35.75
N GLY A 896 -4.77 8.68 36.41
CA GLY A 896 -4.89 8.64 37.87
C GLY A 896 -3.55 8.66 38.59
N ALA A 897 -2.50 8.16 38.02
CA ALA A 897 -1.15 8.13 38.58
C ALA A 897 -0.39 9.43 38.38
N TYR A 898 -0.59 10.09 37.23
CA TYR A 898 0.12 11.32 36.87
C TYR A 898 -0.87 12.46 36.63
N ALA A 899 -0.94 13.39 37.55
CA ALA A 899 -1.88 14.53 37.50
C ALA A 899 -1.62 15.50 36.34
N GLU A 900 -0.43 15.45 35.76
CA GLU A 900 -0.02 16.26 34.60
C GLU A 900 -0.24 15.55 33.25
N SER A 901 -0.70 14.29 33.24
CA SER A 901 -0.97 13.53 32.04
C SER A 901 -2.11 14.17 31.22
N VAL A 902 -1.92 14.21 29.91
CA VAL A 902 -2.90 14.68 28.92
C VAL A 902 -3.40 13.54 28.03
N ALA A 903 -3.14 12.28 28.43
CA ALA A 903 -3.55 11.10 27.68
C ALA A 903 -5.07 11.05 27.48
N ASP A 904 -5.50 11.05 26.23
CA ASP A 904 -6.90 10.87 25.84
C ASP A 904 -7.17 9.36 25.58
N GLY A 905 -7.83 8.71 26.53
CA GLY A 905 -8.14 7.29 26.43
C GLY A 905 -9.25 6.95 25.43
N ASP A 906 -9.97 7.95 24.90
CA ASP A 906 -10.93 7.77 23.83
C ASP A 906 -10.23 7.83 22.44
N TYR A 907 -9.06 8.47 22.36
CA TYR A 907 -8.24 8.55 21.15
C TYR A 907 -7.15 7.47 21.10
N LEU A 908 -6.42 7.24 22.22
CA LEU A 908 -5.29 6.32 22.28
C LEU A 908 -5.77 4.86 22.45
N ASP A 909 -5.29 3.97 21.61
CA ASP A 909 -5.57 2.53 21.71
C ASP A 909 -4.82 1.92 22.91
N ALA A 910 -5.46 0.98 23.58
CA ALA A 910 -4.87 0.24 24.68
C ALA A 910 -4.10 -0.98 24.17
N THR A 911 -2.84 -0.79 23.82
CA THR A 911 -1.96 -1.84 23.26
C THR A 911 -1.23 -2.62 24.35
N ASP A 912 -0.88 -3.87 24.07
CA ASP A 912 -0.17 -4.80 24.96
C ASP A 912 1.22 -5.21 24.43
N TYR A 913 1.80 -4.38 23.55
CA TYR A 913 3.13 -4.56 22.95
C TYR A 913 3.93 -3.24 22.94
N ILE A 914 5.26 -3.35 22.82
CA ILE A 914 6.21 -2.22 22.75
C ILE A 914 6.65 -2.02 21.30
N GLY A 915 6.70 -0.75 20.85
CA GLY A 915 7.03 -0.34 19.49
C GLY A 915 5.82 0.06 18.67
N ALA A 916 6.06 0.64 17.50
CA ALA A 916 5.03 1.17 16.61
C ALA A 916 4.28 0.07 15.82
N VAL A 917 4.89 -1.09 15.66
CA VAL A 917 4.35 -2.24 14.91
C VAL A 917 4.19 -3.42 15.85
N ASN A 918 3.07 -4.15 15.71
CA ASN A 918 2.78 -5.32 16.53
C ASN A 918 3.80 -6.44 16.24
N PRO A 919 4.42 -7.05 17.26
CA PRO A 919 5.37 -8.16 17.09
C PRO A 919 4.80 -9.42 16.43
N ASP A 920 3.49 -9.58 16.36
CA ASP A 920 2.85 -10.72 15.67
C ASP A 920 2.92 -10.62 14.13
N GLY A 921 3.37 -9.49 13.59
CA GLY A 921 3.54 -9.26 12.16
C GLY A 921 2.23 -9.13 11.38
N SER A 922 1.08 -9.00 12.06
CA SER A 922 -0.25 -8.98 11.43
C SER A 922 -0.59 -7.67 10.73
N ASP A 923 0.10 -6.57 11.03
CA ASP A 923 -0.23 -5.24 10.48
C ASP A 923 1.00 -4.37 10.20
N PRO A 924 1.65 -4.50 9.04
CA PRO A 924 2.61 -3.51 8.57
C PRO A 924 1.87 -2.26 8.05
N TRP A 925 1.23 -1.52 8.94
CA TRP A 925 0.36 -0.39 8.61
C TRP A 925 1.05 0.71 7.77
N TRP A 926 2.39 0.81 7.86
CA TRP A 926 3.21 1.75 7.10
C TRP A 926 3.41 1.31 5.64
N ALA A 927 3.27 0.01 5.32
CA ALA A 927 3.58 -0.52 4.01
C ALA A 927 2.57 -0.08 2.94
N GLY A 928 3.08 0.20 1.74
CA GLY A 928 2.30 0.39 0.52
C GLY A 928 1.72 1.80 0.30
N TRP A 929 2.04 2.78 1.18
CA TRP A 929 1.70 4.18 0.97
C TRP A 929 2.87 5.14 1.26
N THR A 930 3.88 4.67 1.97
CA THR A 930 5.09 5.44 2.27
C THR A 930 6.04 5.49 1.08
N VAL A 931 6.96 6.45 1.07
CA VAL A 931 8.02 6.56 0.06
C VAL A 931 8.80 5.25 -0.03
N SER A 932 8.93 4.72 -1.23
CA SER A 932 9.60 3.44 -1.48
C SER A 932 11.03 3.45 -0.94
N GLY A 933 11.41 2.40 -0.22
CA GLY A 933 12.76 2.27 0.37
C GLY A 933 13.05 3.19 1.56
N SER A 934 12.09 3.99 2.03
CA SER A 934 12.30 4.87 3.19
C SER A 934 12.33 4.11 4.53
N LEU A 935 11.64 2.96 4.61
CA LEU A 935 11.54 2.09 5.80
C LEU A 935 12.13 0.69 5.61
#